data_4453793fbe583626a51b96a11e377056
#
_entry.id   4453793fbe583626a51b96a11e377056
#
_cell.length_a   1.000
_cell.length_b   1.000
_cell.length_c   1.000
_cell.angle_alpha   90.00
_cell.angle_beta   90.00
_cell.angle_gamma   90.00
#
_symmetry.space_group_name_H-M   'P 1'
#
loop_
_entity.id
_entity.type
_entity.pdbx_description
1 polymer ?
#
loop_
_entity_poly.entity_id
_entity_poly.type
_entity_poly.pdbx_seq_one_letter_code
_entity_poly.pdbx_strand_id
1 'polypeptide(L)'
;MSEIERAKKLFLEALAFVESLDLQSAESRFREVLQILPGNVSALTNLAVVLQRRNKIAEARTCAEQAIAGNANNIEALLVLASCHVKEGNFPDALAAYDQVVAIDPQITEAHNNRGIIFEKFGMPAEALESFDRAIALEPGFTNPYLHRGAVLRKLKRHDEAISNYGAALAQQADLAEAWLGCGSVYADLDRHDEAIAAYDKAIALRPNYAEAWIGRGNAFCELNRLDEALATFNHALALKPDMADAWLGRGNVFYGRRRHNEAFAAYNKALAFDPEKAEAWLGRGNVFYDLKRNDEAIADYEKALAINPGLVAAWIGCGNICADQRRDEEAFVAYERALALKPDSSGVEGDRFYIKMRLCDWRDYDAECAHLITAVNSGNVNSPLALLGIPSSPADQLQCAKLWTANKHPPSGSPLWQGARYSHDRIRVAYLSADFRQYTASRLIAGMFECHDKSRFETTAISWGPGDESETRARIRKSMDRFADVRTQSDANIAEIVRELEIDIAVDLMGFTQSSRTSIFARRPAPIQVNYFGYLGTMGAEYIDYIIADRIALPESQRVFYSEKVAYLPNSFLVGDRGRGAADSACTRAEAGLPHEGFVFCCFNNNYKITPDVFEIWMWILKQVEGSVLWLVGGVPTMEHNLRSEAAARGVDAERLVFAQRLPLPEYQARLGLADLFLDTLPYNAGAAAGDALWAGLPVLTRSGDTLTGRTAASLLNAVDLPELITETPQQYEAMAITLATQPARLAEVKQKLEMNLPVAPLFDTKLFTRHIEAAYIAMHERHQSGLPPAHIRVPN
;
A
#
# COMPACT_ATOMS: atom_id res chain seq x y z
N MET A 1 -4.68 82.55 24.84
CA MET A 1 -4.97 81.11 25.04
C MET A 1 -3.68 80.48 25.57
N SER A 2 -3.74 79.89 26.74
CA SER A 2 -2.57 79.22 27.28
C SER A 2 -2.15 78.01 26.43
N GLU A 3 -0.88 77.60 26.50
CA GLU A 3 -0.43 76.35 25.76
C GLU A 3 -1.27 75.17 26.12
N ILE A 4 -1.69 75.00 27.38
CA ILE A 4 -2.63 73.96 27.84
C ILE A 4 -4.01 74.04 27.21
N GLU A 5 -4.57 75.28 27.11
CA GLU A 5 -5.88 75.48 26.45
C GLU A 5 -5.79 75.15 24.95
N ARG A 6 -4.69 75.45 24.29
CA ARG A 6 -4.40 75.15 22.90
C ARG A 6 -4.28 73.67 22.71
N ALA A 7 -3.53 72.95 23.54
CA ALA A 7 -3.37 71.48 23.49
C ALA A 7 -4.73 70.79 23.70
N LYS A 8 -5.56 71.26 24.67
CA LYS A 8 -6.91 70.68 24.92
C LYS A 8 -7.85 70.89 23.73
N LYS A 9 -7.83 72.02 23.06
CA LYS A 9 -8.60 72.25 21.84
C LYS A 9 -8.18 71.34 20.72
N LEU A 10 -6.87 71.17 20.44
CA LEU A 10 -6.34 70.26 19.43
C LEU A 10 -6.66 68.81 19.73
N PHE A 11 -6.64 68.38 20.99
CA PHE A 11 -6.99 67.03 21.41
C PHE A 11 -8.48 66.69 21.11
N LEU A 12 -9.40 67.69 21.42
CA LEU A 12 -10.80 67.47 21.07
C LEU A 12 -11.09 67.46 19.57
N GLU A 13 -10.37 68.32 18.81
CA GLU A 13 -10.41 68.23 17.32
C GLU A 13 -9.93 66.89 16.81
N ALA A 14 -8.85 66.36 17.40
CA ALA A 14 -8.35 65.03 17.03
C ALA A 14 -9.35 63.90 17.30
N LEU A 15 -10.02 63.95 18.45
CA LEU A 15 -11.10 62.96 18.77
C LEU A 15 -12.26 63.03 17.77
N ALA A 16 -12.68 64.25 17.40
CA ALA A 16 -13.73 64.43 16.37
C ALA A 16 -13.28 63.88 15.01
N PHE A 17 -12.01 63.96 14.64
CA PHE A 17 -11.49 63.32 13.44
C PHE A 17 -11.46 61.79 13.56
N VAL A 18 -11.17 61.20 14.74
CA VAL A 18 -11.29 59.75 14.98
C VAL A 18 -12.74 59.32 14.81
N GLU A 19 -13.70 60.00 15.36
CA GLU A 19 -15.15 59.72 15.23
C GLU A 19 -15.62 59.78 13.76
N SER A 20 -15.09 60.78 12.99
CA SER A 20 -15.42 60.92 11.56
C SER A 20 -14.56 59.98 10.65
N LEU A 21 -13.74 59.09 11.20
CA LEU A 21 -12.81 58.19 10.52
C LEU A 21 -11.74 58.89 9.64
N ASP A 22 -11.53 60.21 9.82
CA ASP A 22 -10.38 60.92 9.23
C ASP A 22 -9.09 60.70 10.06
N LEU A 23 -8.54 59.51 9.95
CA LEU A 23 -7.39 59.07 10.72
C LEU A 23 -6.11 59.85 10.40
N GLN A 24 -6.03 60.50 9.23
CA GLN A 24 -4.89 61.36 8.85
C GLN A 24 -4.91 62.69 9.59
N SER A 25 -6.02 63.36 9.61
CA SER A 25 -6.17 64.59 10.35
C SER A 25 -6.10 64.34 11.85
N ALA A 26 -6.63 63.23 12.36
CA ALA A 26 -6.49 62.81 13.75
C ALA A 26 -5.02 62.64 14.15
N GLU A 27 -4.22 61.93 13.34
CA GLU A 27 -2.77 61.75 13.59
C GLU A 27 -2.05 63.12 13.66
N SER A 28 -2.33 64.01 12.71
CA SER A 28 -1.70 65.34 12.69
C SER A 28 -1.99 66.08 13.97
N ARG A 29 -3.27 66.11 14.40
CA ARG A 29 -3.67 66.85 15.61
C ARG A 29 -3.09 66.24 16.89
N PHE A 30 -3.09 64.89 17.02
CA PHE A 30 -2.45 64.29 18.19
C PHE A 30 -0.93 64.58 18.23
N ARG A 31 -0.23 64.62 17.10
CA ARG A 31 1.17 64.97 17.03
C ARG A 31 1.38 66.49 17.44
N GLU A 32 0.50 67.37 17.04
CA GLU A 32 0.51 68.80 17.48
C GLU A 32 0.30 68.89 18.99
N VAL A 33 -0.59 68.14 19.59
CA VAL A 33 -0.77 68.03 21.03
C VAL A 33 0.52 67.62 21.72
N LEU A 34 1.21 66.56 21.18
CA LEU A 34 2.47 66.07 21.74
C LEU A 34 3.66 66.95 21.52
N GLN A 35 3.64 67.85 20.53
CA GLN A 35 4.62 68.96 20.43
C GLN A 35 4.49 69.98 21.58
N ILE A 36 3.32 70.23 22.07
CA ILE A 36 3.02 71.11 23.15
C ILE A 36 3.17 70.40 24.52
N LEU A 37 2.72 69.21 24.59
CA LEU A 37 2.74 68.36 25.83
C LEU A 37 3.28 66.93 25.50
N PRO A 38 4.63 66.77 25.39
CA PRO A 38 5.24 65.51 24.92
C PRO A 38 4.94 64.29 25.76
N GLY A 39 4.69 64.47 27.07
CA GLY A 39 4.32 63.31 27.96
C GLY A 39 2.84 63.13 28.18
N ASN A 40 1.95 63.69 27.33
CA ASN A 40 0.50 63.51 27.50
C ASN A 40 0.06 62.10 27.21
N VAL A 41 -0.14 61.33 28.25
CA VAL A 41 -0.50 59.89 28.14
C VAL A 41 -1.75 59.64 27.26
N SER A 42 -2.79 60.47 27.43
CA SER A 42 -4.03 60.31 26.63
C SER A 42 -3.77 60.56 25.14
N ALA A 43 -2.98 61.58 24.79
CA ALA A 43 -2.63 61.88 23.41
C ALA A 43 -1.75 60.76 22.80
N LEU A 44 -0.80 60.21 23.56
CA LEU A 44 0.05 59.09 23.15
C LEU A 44 -0.80 57.86 22.91
N THR A 45 -1.74 57.52 23.81
CA THR A 45 -2.62 56.35 23.68
C THR A 45 -3.50 56.49 22.45
N ASN A 46 -4.19 57.62 22.26
CA ASN A 46 -5.05 57.80 21.10
C ASN A 46 -4.25 57.87 19.78
N LEU A 47 -3.06 58.47 19.79
CA LEU A 47 -2.17 58.43 18.64
C LEU A 47 -1.76 56.98 18.30
N ALA A 48 -1.44 56.15 19.30
CA ALA A 48 -1.09 54.75 19.10
C ALA A 48 -2.26 53.98 18.45
N VAL A 49 -3.50 54.17 18.90
CA VAL A 49 -4.71 53.57 18.30
C VAL A 49 -4.86 54.05 16.84
N VAL A 50 -4.72 55.34 16.56
CA VAL A 50 -4.83 55.87 15.20
C VAL A 50 -3.74 55.34 14.28
N LEU A 51 -2.50 55.29 14.73
CA LEU A 51 -1.36 54.73 13.97
C LEU A 51 -1.55 53.23 13.69
N GLN A 52 -2.04 52.47 14.66
CA GLN A 52 -2.37 51.04 14.49
C GLN A 52 -3.44 50.85 13.39
N ARG A 53 -4.52 51.64 13.43
CA ARG A 53 -5.57 51.62 12.40
C ARG A 53 -5.06 52.02 11.01
N ARG A 54 -4.08 52.91 10.96
CA ARG A 54 -3.36 53.29 9.72
C ARG A 54 -2.28 52.29 9.28
N ASN A 55 -2.14 51.16 9.96
CA ASN A 55 -1.12 50.13 9.75
C ASN A 55 0.35 50.63 9.90
N LYS A 56 0.57 51.70 10.67
CA LYS A 56 1.91 52.21 11.04
C LYS A 56 2.38 51.55 12.35
N ILE A 57 2.65 50.24 12.32
CA ILE A 57 2.79 49.42 13.50
C ILE A 57 3.95 49.82 14.41
N ALA A 58 5.12 50.07 13.85
CA ALA A 58 6.30 50.48 14.62
C ALA A 58 6.10 51.80 15.36
N GLU A 59 5.48 52.80 14.72
CA GLU A 59 5.17 54.08 15.34
C GLU A 59 4.07 53.90 16.41
N ALA A 60 3.06 53.10 16.16
CA ALA A 60 2.01 52.78 17.12
C ALA A 60 2.59 52.14 18.39
N ARG A 61 3.50 51.19 18.23
CA ARG A 61 4.20 50.53 19.34
C ARG A 61 4.98 51.56 20.18
N THR A 62 5.78 52.40 19.54
CA THR A 62 6.56 53.39 20.25
C THR A 62 5.67 54.38 21.06
N CYS A 63 4.55 54.80 20.50
CA CYS A 63 3.60 55.66 21.22
C CYS A 63 2.94 54.91 22.39
N ALA A 64 2.57 53.64 22.22
CA ALA A 64 2.02 52.83 23.29
C ALA A 64 3.02 52.58 24.42
N GLU A 65 4.30 52.30 24.12
CA GLU A 65 5.38 52.15 25.10
C GLU A 65 5.57 53.43 25.91
N GLN A 66 5.57 54.60 25.24
CA GLN A 66 5.64 55.88 25.92
C GLN A 66 4.40 56.17 26.78
N ALA A 67 3.23 55.81 26.35
CA ALA A 67 2.02 55.97 27.14
C ALA A 67 2.03 55.09 28.39
N ILE A 68 2.52 53.85 28.28
CA ILE A 68 2.66 52.90 29.40
C ILE A 68 3.77 53.39 30.36
N ALA A 69 4.88 53.97 29.87
CA ALA A 69 5.89 54.55 30.69
C ALA A 69 5.34 55.73 31.54
N GLY A 70 4.36 56.48 31.02
CA GLY A 70 3.67 57.53 31.77
C GLY A 70 2.56 57.06 32.70
N ASN A 71 1.94 55.92 32.36
CA ASN A 71 0.93 55.24 33.17
C ASN A 71 0.96 53.71 32.88
N ALA A 72 1.62 52.96 33.78
CA ALA A 72 1.78 51.52 33.64
C ALA A 72 0.46 50.72 33.62
N ASN A 73 -0.64 51.29 34.13
CA ASN A 73 -1.96 50.65 34.14
C ASN A 73 -2.87 51.11 32.99
N ASN A 74 -2.31 51.68 31.95
CA ASN A 74 -3.08 52.10 30.79
C ASN A 74 -3.47 50.90 29.91
N ILE A 75 -4.64 50.32 30.15
CA ILE A 75 -5.19 49.17 29.48
C ILE A 75 -5.21 49.35 27.95
N GLU A 76 -5.68 50.49 27.46
CA GLU A 76 -5.82 50.78 26.03
C GLU A 76 -4.45 50.78 25.33
N ALA A 77 -3.45 51.39 25.96
CA ALA A 77 -2.08 51.41 25.43
C ALA A 77 -1.48 49.98 25.45
N LEU A 78 -1.72 49.17 26.49
CA LEU A 78 -1.28 47.80 26.61
C LEU A 78 -1.94 46.90 25.52
N LEU A 79 -3.23 47.08 25.23
CA LEU A 79 -3.93 46.39 24.15
C LEU A 79 -3.34 46.72 22.77
N VAL A 80 -3.05 48.02 22.53
CA VAL A 80 -2.37 48.45 21.30
C VAL A 80 -0.99 47.82 21.19
N LEU A 81 -0.19 47.86 22.28
CA LEU A 81 1.13 47.27 22.33
C LEU A 81 1.09 45.77 22.01
N ALA A 82 0.21 45.03 22.68
CA ALA A 82 0.02 43.59 22.44
C ALA A 82 -0.35 43.31 20.99
N SER A 83 -1.29 44.05 20.43
CA SER A 83 -1.71 43.90 19.03
C SER A 83 -0.59 44.24 18.04
N CYS A 84 0.28 45.25 18.35
CA CYS A 84 1.46 45.55 17.54
C CYS A 84 2.45 44.39 17.55
N HIS A 85 2.75 43.83 18.72
CA HIS A 85 3.60 42.64 18.85
C HIS A 85 3.04 41.42 18.09
N VAL A 86 1.74 41.19 18.11
CA VAL A 86 1.09 40.11 17.29
C VAL A 86 1.34 40.34 15.80
N LYS A 87 1.18 41.59 15.31
CA LYS A 87 1.42 41.93 13.90
C LYS A 87 2.90 41.84 13.48
N GLU A 88 3.81 42.10 14.42
CA GLU A 88 5.26 41.93 14.23
C GLU A 88 5.73 40.47 14.39
N GLY A 89 4.82 39.54 14.78
CA GLY A 89 5.14 38.12 15.02
C GLY A 89 5.84 37.87 16.36
N ASN A 90 5.92 38.89 17.23
CA ASN A 90 6.54 38.80 18.55
C ASN A 90 5.50 38.34 19.59
N PHE A 91 5.14 37.05 19.55
CA PHE A 91 4.09 36.47 20.40
C PHE A 91 4.43 36.47 21.90
N PRO A 92 5.70 36.24 22.35
CA PRO A 92 6.02 36.31 23.77
C PRO A 92 5.74 37.69 24.39
N ASP A 93 6.14 38.78 23.77
CA ASP A 93 5.90 40.13 24.27
C ASP A 93 4.41 40.51 24.16
N ALA A 94 3.71 39.98 23.11
CA ALA A 94 2.26 40.14 23.00
C ALA A 94 1.53 39.48 24.18
N LEU A 95 1.92 38.24 24.53
CA LEU A 95 1.36 37.54 25.67
C LEU A 95 1.59 38.29 27.00
N ALA A 96 2.82 38.73 27.22
CA ALA A 96 3.17 39.53 28.41
C ALA A 96 2.31 40.78 28.54
N ALA A 97 2.05 41.48 27.42
CA ALA A 97 1.20 42.68 27.45
C ALA A 97 -0.28 42.32 27.72
N TYR A 98 -0.81 41.23 27.13
CA TYR A 98 -2.18 40.78 27.47
C TYR A 98 -2.29 40.24 28.91
N ASP A 99 -1.24 39.60 29.47
CA ASP A 99 -1.21 39.18 30.87
C ASP A 99 -1.28 40.39 31.80
N GLN A 100 -0.60 41.51 31.47
CA GLN A 100 -0.71 42.76 32.21
C GLN A 100 -2.13 43.35 32.14
N VAL A 101 -2.77 43.33 30.94
CA VAL A 101 -4.16 43.76 30.80
C VAL A 101 -5.07 43.01 31.73
N VAL A 102 -4.98 41.65 31.69
CA VAL A 102 -5.82 40.77 32.51
C VAL A 102 -5.53 40.91 34.01
N ALA A 103 -4.29 41.24 34.40
CA ALA A 103 -3.92 41.51 35.80
C ALA A 103 -4.51 42.81 36.30
N ILE A 104 -4.62 43.83 35.45
CA ILE A 104 -5.22 45.13 35.79
C ILE A 104 -6.75 45.07 35.79
N ASP A 105 -7.32 44.47 34.73
CA ASP A 105 -8.76 44.29 34.62
C ASP A 105 -9.08 42.88 34.02
N PRO A 106 -9.47 41.94 34.90
CA PRO A 106 -9.86 40.59 34.47
C PRO A 106 -11.15 40.49 33.68
N GLN A 107 -11.87 41.61 33.45
CA GLN A 107 -13.14 41.66 32.72
C GLN A 107 -12.97 41.99 31.21
N ILE A 108 -11.73 42.15 30.74
CA ILE A 108 -11.46 42.48 29.34
C ILE A 108 -11.55 41.22 28.48
N THR A 109 -12.68 40.96 27.84
CA THR A 109 -12.98 39.79 27.02
C THR A 109 -11.98 39.64 25.88
N GLU A 110 -11.65 40.71 25.17
CA GLU A 110 -10.69 40.70 24.05
C GLU A 110 -9.31 40.23 24.48
N ALA A 111 -8.82 40.61 25.67
CA ALA A 111 -7.53 40.19 26.16
C ALA A 111 -7.47 38.68 26.41
N HIS A 112 -8.52 38.11 26.99
CA HIS A 112 -8.64 36.64 27.18
C HIS A 112 -8.69 35.91 25.86
N ASN A 113 -9.51 36.38 24.89
CA ASN A 113 -9.58 35.75 23.57
C ASN A 113 -8.21 35.75 22.87
N ASN A 114 -7.50 36.88 22.88
CA ASN A 114 -6.23 37.00 22.20
C ASN A 114 -5.10 36.22 22.89
N ARG A 115 -5.14 36.14 24.25
CA ARG A 115 -4.28 35.18 25.00
C ARG A 115 -4.50 33.76 24.52
N GLY A 116 -5.74 33.35 24.41
CA GLY A 116 -6.10 32.00 23.93
C GLY A 116 -5.51 31.71 22.56
N ILE A 117 -5.60 32.65 21.61
CA ILE A 117 -5.03 32.52 20.27
C ILE A 117 -3.51 32.35 20.31
N ILE A 118 -2.82 33.12 21.20
CA ILE A 118 -1.37 33.01 21.33
C ILE A 118 -0.96 31.68 21.97
N PHE A 119 -1.66 31.22 23.02
CA PHE A 119 -1.44 29.89 23.59
C PHE A 119 -1.65 28.75 22.60
N GLU A 120 -2.68 28.87 21.73
CA GLU A 120 -2.87 27.90 20.63
C GLU A 120 -1.64 27.84 19.72
N LYS A 121 -1.08 29.01 19.35
CA LYS A 121 0.14 29.09 18.51
C LYS A 121 1.37 28.49 19.18
N PHE A 122 1.47 28.59 20.50
CA PHE A 122 2.57 28.00 21.28
C PHE A 122 2.37 26.50 21.53
N GLY A 123 1.27 25.92 21.04
CA GLY A 123 0.95 24.50 21.29
C GLY A 123 0.60 24.22 22.76
N MET A 124 0.00 25.20 23.46
CA MET A 124 -0.46 25.14 24.85
C MET A 124 -2.00 25.08 24.87
N PRO A 125 -2.59 23.94 24.51
CA PRO A 125 -4.06 23.86 24.30
C PRO A 125 -4.85 24.00 25.60
N ALA A 126 -4.31 23.60 26.74
CA ALA A 126 -5.02 23.70 28.02
C ALA A 126 -5.22 25.18 28.40
N GLU A 127 -4.15 26.00 28.33
CA GLU A 127 -4.14 27.40 28.62
C GLU A 127 -4.97 28.21 27.59
N ALA A 128 -4.95 27.75 26.33
CA ALA A 128 -5.81 28.29 25.29
C ALA A 128 -7.30 28.11 25.63
N LEU A 129 -7.71 26.88 25.99
CA LEU A 129 -9.09 26.58 26.37
C LEU A 129 -9.54 27.36 27.58
N GLU A 130 -8.70 27.46 28.64
CA GLU A 130 -9.01 28.25 29.81
C GLU A 130 -9.23 29.75 29.46
N SER A 131 -8.40 30.28 28.59
CA SER A 131 -8.51 31.67 28.14
C SER A 131 -9.81 31.92 27.34
N PHE A 132 -10.17 31.00 26.43
CA PHE A 132 -11.43 31.09 25.69
C PHE A 132 -12.62 30.89 26.60
N ASP A 133 -12.58 29.96 27.57
CA ASP A 133 -13.66 29.74 28.56
C ASP A 133 -13.93 31.03 29.36
N ARG A 134 -12.86 31.75 29.73
CA ARG A 134 -13.00 33.02 30.45
C ARG A 134 -13.62 34.09 29.57
N ALA A 135 -13.19 34.19 28.29
CA ALA A 135 -13.77 35.14 27.32
C ALA A 135 -15.26 34.88 27.10
N ILE A 136 -15.64 33.61 26.93
CA ILE A 136 -17.04 33.17 26.76
C ILE A 136 -17.89 33.50 28.02
N ALA A 137 -17.33 33.24 29.20
CA ALA A 137 -18.04 33.54 30.47
C ALA A 137 -18.29 35.01 30.68
N LEU A 138 -17.35 35.87 30.25
CA LEU A 138 -17.49 37.33 30.34
C LEU A 138 -18.50 37.87 29.32
N GLU A 139 -18.44 37.41 28.10
CA GLU A 139 -19.30 37.91 27.03
C GLU A 139 -19.82 36.72 26.16
N PRO A 140 -20.90 36.04 26.57
CA PRO A 140 -21.44 34.91 25.83
C PRO A 140 -21.89 35.23 24.39
N GLY A 141 -22.05 36.52 24.07
CA GLY A 141 -22.36 37.01 22.71
C GLY A 141 -21.17 37.17 21.78
N PHE A 142 -19.96 37.05 22.28
CA PHE A 142 -18.75 37.20 21.49
C PHE A 142 -18.42 35.88 20.75
N THR A 143 -18.58 35.86 19.44
CA THR A 143 -18.49 34.60 18.63
C THR A 143 -17.07 34.07 18.45
N ASN A 144 -16.06 34.94 18.40
CA ASN A 144 -14.67 34.56 18.10
C ASN A 144 -14.08 33.50 19.06
N PRO A 145 -14.25 33.60 20.41
CA PRO A 145 -13.75 32.59 21.32
C PRO A 145 -14.33 31.17 21.05
N TYR A 146 -15.59 31.08 20.65
CA TYR A 146 -16.20 29.79 20.28
C TYR A 146 -15.53 29.16 19.05
N LEU A 147 -15.19 29.97 18.01
CA LEU A 147 -14.51 29.49 16.82
C LEU A 147 -13.14 28.94 17.13
N HIS A 148 -12.32 29.71 17.85
CA HIS A 148 -10.96 29.31 18.22
C HIS A 148 -10.94 28.12 19.18
N ARG A 149 -11.85 28.13 20.17
CA ARG A 149 -12.03 27.01 21.09
C ARG A 149 -12.44 25.74 20.34
N GLY A 150 -13.37 25.84 19.38
CA GLY A 150 -13.76 24.75 18.50
C GLY A 150 -12.57 24.18 17.71
N ALA A 151 -11.71 25.05 17.18
CA ALA A 151 -10.50 24.63 16.45
C ALA A 151 -9.50 23.87 17.35
N VAL A 152 -9.28 24.36 18.59
CA VAL A 152 -8.42 23.70 19.58
C VAL A 152 -9.00 22.33 19.98
N LEU A 153 -10.30 22.26 20.24
CA LEU A 153 -10.99 21.02 20.59
C LEU A 153 -10.90 19.97 19.47
N ARG A 154 -11.05 20.39 18.22
CA ARG A 154 -10.87 19.52 17.06
C ARG A 154 -9.46 18.94 17.00
N LYS A 155 -8.41 19.78 17.19
CA LYS A 155 -7.01 19.30 17.27
C LYS A 155 -6.78 18.30 18.39
N LEU A 156 -7.50 18.45 19.50
CA LEU A 156 -7.49 17.51 20.64
C LEU A 156 -8.39 16.28 20.42
N LYS A 157 -8.99 16.11 19.23
CA LYS A 157 -9.95 15.06 18.89
C LYS A 157 -11.21 15.03 19.79
N ARG A 158 -11.56 16.14 20.43
CA ARG A 158 -12.77 16.33 21.21
C ARG A 158 -13.91 16.81 20.30
N HIS A 159 -14.28 15.96 19.35
CA HIS A 159 -15.12 16.33 18.21
C HIS A 159 -16.51 16.82 18.59
N ASP A 160 -17.20 16.16 19.52
CA ASP A 160 -18.55 16.58 19.95
C ASP A 160 -18.55 17.95 20.58
N GLU A 161 -17.55 18.26 21.37
CA GLU A 161 -17.39 19.59 21.98
C GLU A 161 -17.03 20.67 20.93
N ALA A 162 -16.24 20.31 19.93
CA ALA A 162 -15.94 21.19 18.81
C ALA A 162 -17.22 21.54 18.02
N ILE A 163 -18.06 20.56 17.67
CA ILE A 163 -19.35 20.76 17.01
C ILE A 163 -20.25 21.66 17.85
N SER A 164 -20.34 21.41 19.18
CA SER A 164 -21.13 22.24 20.10
C SER A 164 -20.67 23.69 20.11
N ASN A 165 -19.36 23.95 20.09
CA ASN A 165 -18.82 25.30 20.05
C ASN A 165 -19.13 26.01 18.74
N TYR A 166 -18.91 25.35 17.57
CA TYR A 166 -19.31 25.94 16.29
C TYR A 166 -20.82 26.17 16.21
N GLY A 167 -21.63 25.25 16.76
CA GLY A 167 -23.07 25.40 16.87
C GLY A 167 -23.49 26.59 17.72
N ALA A 168 -22.79 26.82 18.84
CA ALA A 168 -23.01 27.99 19.69
C ALA A 168 -22.66 29.31 18.98
N ALA A 169 -21.59 29.34 18.21
CA ALA A 169 -21.24 30.50 17.38
C ALA A 169 -22.30 30.76 16.30
N LEU A 170 -22.80 29.71 15.63
CA LEU A 170 -23.84 29.80 14.61
C LEU A 170 -25.22 30.20 15.17
N ALA A 171 -25.50 29.83 16.41
CA ALA A 171 -26.74 30.24 17.09
C ALA A 171 -26.77 31.76 17.35
N GLN A 172 -25.62 32.37 17.50
CA GLN A 172 -25.49 33.82 17.69
C GLN A 172 -25.41 34.56 16.36
N GLN A 173 -24.64 34.00 15.41
CA GLN A 173 -24.45 34.56 14.09
C GLN A 173 -24.52 33.44 13.03
N ALA A 174 -25.69 33.26 12.41
CA ALA A 174 -25.97 32.17 11.49
C ALA A 174 -25.21 32.26 10.14
N ASP A 175 -24.73 33.45 9.78
CA ASP A 175 -24.00 33.75 8.55
C ASP A 175 -22.46 33.68 8.71
N LEU A 176 -21.97 32.94 9.72
CA LEU A 176 -20.55 32.81 10.03
C LEU A 176 -19.93 31.66 9.20
N ALA A 177 -19.33 31.99 8.07
CA ALA A 177 -18.72 31.02 7.15
C ALA A 177 -17.61 30.19 7.80
N GLU A 178 -16.84 30.78 8.72
CA GLU A 178 -15.77 30.10 9.47
C GLU A 178 -16.30 28.98 10.37
N ALA A 179 -17.46 29.19 11.01
CA ALA A 179 -18.07 28.16 11.84
C ALA A 179 -18.56 26.97 10.99
N TRP A 180 -19.15 27.24 9.82
CA TRP A 180 -19.55 26.18 8.89
C TRP A 180 -18.35 25.43 8.34
N LEU A 181 -17.23 26.10 8.01
CA LEU A 181 -15.97 25.45 7.66
C LEU A 181 -15.48 24.54 8.79
N GLY A 182 -15.53 25.05 10.04
CA GLY A 182 -15.15 24.30 11.23
C GLY A 182 -16.00 23.03 11.42
N CYS A 183 -17.34 23.14 11.29
CA CYS A 183 -18.24 21.99 11.33
C CYS A 183 -17.89 20.97 10.25
N GLY A 184 -17.71 21.43 9.00
CA GLY A 184 -17.34 20.56 7.89
C GLY A 184 -16.04 19.80 8.15
N SER A 185 -15.04 20.49 8.72
CA SER A 185 -13.77 19.86 9.07
C SER A 185 -13.92 18.80 10.17
N VAL A 186 -14.75 19.04 11.19
CA VAL A 186 -15.01 18.03 12.24
C VAL A 186 -15.80 16.85 11.70
N TYR A 187 -16.81 17.08 10.85
CA TYR A 187 -17.53 15.98 10.20
C TYR A 187 -16.62 15.13 9.32
N ALA A 188 -15.69 15.76 8.60
CA ALA A 188 -14.70 15.04 7.82
C ALA A 188 -13.77 14.18 8.71
N ASP A 189 -13.32 14.72 9.85
CA ASP A 189 -12.49 13.98 10.83
C ASP A 189 -13.25 12.79 11.47
N LEU A 190 -14.59 12.80 11.42
CA LEU A 190 -15.48 11.73 11.89
C LEU A 190 -15.94 10.77 10.76
N ASP A 191 -15.36 10.85 9.57
CA ASP A 191 -15.75 10.11 8.36
C ASP A 191 -17.22 10.32 7.92
N ARG A 192 -17.86 11.42 8.39
CA ARG A 192 -19.24 11.83 8.04
C ARG A 192 -19.22 12.74 6.83
N HIS A 193 -18.78 12.20 5.68
CA HIS A 193 -18.42 13.00 4.51
C HIS A 193 -19.60 13.72 3.85
N ASP A 194 -20.81 13.17 3.84
CA ASP A 194 -22.00 13.85 3.30
C ASP A 194 -22.36 15.08 4.14
N GLU A 195 -22.26 14.99 5.46
CA GLU A 195 -22.52 16.11 6.37
C GLU A 195 -21.40 17.16 6.28
N ALA A 196 -20.16 16.72 6.06
CA ALA A 196 -19.04 17.61 5.80
C ALA A 196 -19.30 18.42 4.52
N ILE A 197 -19.71 17.78 3.43
CA ILE A 197 -20.06 18.45 2.16
C ILE A 197 -21.17 19.49 2.40
N ALA A 198 -22.24 19.12 3.11
CA ALA A 198 -23.36 20.03 3.40
C ALA A 198 -22.91 21.27 4.20
N ALA A 199 -21.98 21.10 5.14
CA ALA A 199 -21.42 22.21 5.93
C ALA A 199 -20.51 23.09 5.06
N TYR A 200 -19.65 22.51 4.23
CA TYR A 200 -18.82 23.27 3.30
C TYR A 200 -19.66 24.01 2.25
N ASP A 201 -20.73 23.43 1.76
CA ASP A 201 -21.66 24.11 0.84
C ASP A 201 -22.27 25.36 1.47
N LYS A 202 -22.64 25.33 2.77
CA LYS A 202 -23.09 26.51 3.49
C LYS A 202 -21.99 27.56 3.65
N ALA A 203 -20.75 27.16 3.97
CA ALA A 203 -19.62 28.06 4.04
C ALA A 203 -19.36 28.76 2.69
N ILE A 204 -19.41 28.00 1.60
CA ILE A 204 -19.26 28.49 0.22
C ILE A 204 -20.43 29.44 -0.17
N ALA A 205 -21.66 29.10 0.19
CA ALA A 205 -22.81 29.95 -0.11
C ALA A 205 -22.71 31.32 0.58
N LEU A 206 -22.20 31.34 1.80
CA LEU A 206 -21.97 32.59 2.57
C LEU A 206 -20.73 33.36 2.04
N ARG A 207 -19.69 32.67 1.66
CA ARG A 207 -18.45 33.26 1.14
C ARG A 207 -17.97 32.47 -0.08
N PRO A 208 -18.40 32.79 -1.30
CA PRO A 208 -18.06 32.04 -2.53
C PRO A 208 -16.55 32.01 -2.84
N ASN A 209 -15.78 32.97 -2.37
CA ASN A 209 -14.31 33.03 -2.53
C ASN A 209 -13.53 32.35 -1.39
N TYR A 210 -14.17 31.53 -0.56
CA TYR A 210 -13.53 30.84 0.55
C TYR A 210 -12.83 29.54 0.06
N ALA A 211 -11.62 29.68 -0.45
CA ALA A 211 -10.89 28.61 -1.10
C ALA A 211 -10.70 27.37 -0.20
N GLU A 212 -10.51 27.59 1.10
CA GLU A 212 -10.36 26.51 2.09
C GLU A 212 -11.61 25.63 2.21
N ALA A 213 -12.81 26.22 2.08
CA ALA A 213 -14.06 25.46 2.07
C ALA A 213 -14.22 24.64 0.78
N TRP A 214 -13.78 25.17 -0.35
CA TRP A 214 -13.72 24.41 -1.60
C TRP A 214 -12.78 23.21 -1.50
N ILE A 215 -11.59 23.38 -0.88
CA ILE A 215 -10.63 22.29 -0.67
C ILE A 215 -11.22 21.20 0.24
N GLY A 216 -11.79 21.60 1.38
CA GLY A 216 -12.45 20.66 2.30
C GLY A 216 -13.53 19.83 1.62
N ARG A 217 -14.38 20.47 0.81
CA ARG A 217 -15.41 19.79 0.02
C ARG A 217 -14.81 18.83 -1.01
N GLY A 218 -13.73 19.25 -1.69
CA GLY A 218 -13.02 18.40 -2.64
C GLY A 218 -12.44 17.14 -2.00
N ASN A 219 -11.84 17.28 -0.82
CA ASN A 219 -11.34 16.14 -0.04
C ASN A 219 -12.48 15.18 0.35
N ALA A 220 -13.60 15.71 0.84
CA ALA A 220 -14.77 14.89 1.19
C ALA A 220 -15.35 14.13 -0.03
N PHE A 221 -15.36 14.74 -1.22
CA PHE A 221 -15.71 14.04 -2.46
C PHE A 221 -14.70 12.92 -2.81
N CYS A 222 -13.41 13.12 -2.53
CA CYS A 222 -12.40 12.07 -2.74
C CYS A 222 -12.68 10.85 -1.87
N GLU A 223 -12.99 11.05 -0.58
CA GLU A 223 -13.29 9.96 0.35
C GLU A 223 -14.55 9.17 -0.08
N LEU A 224 -15.53 9.84 -0.66
CA LEU A 224 -16.74 9.22 -1.26
C LEU A 224 -16.47 8.64 -2.67
N ASN A 225 -15.23 8.66 -3.16
CA ASN A 225 -14.86 8.24 -4.51
C ASN A 225 -15.61 8.99 -5.64
N ARG A 226 -16.11 10.21 -5.36
CA ARG A 226 -16.79 11.09 -6.32
C ARG A 226 -15.77 11.98 -7.03
N LEU A 227 -14.88 11.34 -7.81
CA LEU A 227 -13.66 11.96 -8.33
C LEU A 227 -13.90 13.09 -9.35
N ASP A 228 -15.01 13.10 -10.09
CA ASP A 228 -15.34 14.19 -11.03
C ASP A 228 -15.68 15.47 -10.29
N GLU A 229 -16.49 15.35 -9.24
CA GLU A 229 -16.91 16.45 -8.39
C GLU A 229 -15.72 16.98 -7.57
N ALA A 230 -14.85 16.10 -7.08
CA ALA A 230 -13.62 16.48 -6.42
C ALA A 230 -12.72 17.32 -7.35
N LEU A 231 -12.52 16.86 -8.58
CA LEU A 231 -11.68 17.56 -9.57
C LEU A 231 -12.26 18.94 -9.92
N ALA A 232 -13.57 19.04 -10.14
CA ALA A 232 -14.23 20.30 -10.41
C ALA A 232 -14.06 21.28 -9.23
N THR A 233 -14.18 20.76 -8.00
CA THR A 233 -14.04 21.53 -6.76
C THR A 233 -12.62 22.06 -6.57
N PHE A 234 -11.58 21.22 -6.75
CA PHE A 234 -10.18 21.67 -6.67
C PHE A 234 -9.82 22.67 -7.77
N ASN A 235 -10.35 22.48 -8.98
CA ASN A 235 -10.15 23.44 -10.07
C ASN A 235 -10.77 24.82 -9.72
N HIS A 236 -11.91 24.83 -9.04
CA HIS A 236 -12.53 26.08 -8.58
C HIS A 236 -11.69 26.75 -7.48
N ALA A 237 -11.20 26.00 -6.50
CA ALA A 237 -10.29 26.52 -5.47
C ALA A 237 -9.03 27.16 -6.09
N LEU A 238 -8.43 26.50 -7.09
CA LEU A 238 -7.25 26.98 -7.81
C LEU A 238 -7.54 28.20 -8.71
N ALA A 239 -8.77 28.34 -9.22
CA ALA A 239 -9.19 29.54 -9.95
C ALA A 239 -9.31 30.76 -9.02
N LEU A 240 -9.72 30.55 -7.76
CA LEU A 240 -9.77 31.59 -6.74
C LEU A 240 -8.37 31.95 -6.21
N LYS A 241 -7.55 30.94 -5.94
CA LYS A 241 -6.24 31.08 -5.33
C LYS A 241 -5.25 30.07 -5.93
N PRO A 242 -4.50 30.45 -6.98
CA PRO A 242 -3.64 29.54 -7.76
C PRO A 242 -2.44 28.95 -7.01
N ASP A 243 -2.06 29.55 -5.88
CA ASP A 243 -0.88 29.22 -5.07
C ASP A 243 -1.18 28.27 -3.89
N MET A 244 -2.40 27.70 -3.83
CA MET A 244 -2.76 26.77 -2.76
C MET A 244 -2.21 25.36 -2.99
N ALA A 245 -1.16 25.01 -2.21
CA ALA A 245 -0.54 23.69 -2.26
C ALA A 245 -1.54 22.54 -2.00
N ASP A 246 -2.48 22.72 -1.07
CA ASP A 246 -3.50 21.72 -0.73
C ASP A 246 -4.46 21.42 -1.89
N ALA A 247 -4.83 22.44 -2.66
CA ALA A 247 -5.69 22.24 -3.83
C ALA A 247 -4.94 21.50 -4.96
N TRP A 248 -3.65 21.81 -5.17
CA TRP A 248 -2.79 21.07 -6.08
C TRP A 248 -2.57 19.63 -5.64
N LEU A 249 -2.36 19.40 -4.33
CA LEU A 249 -2.26 18.05 -3.74
C LEU A 249 -3.54 17.25 -3.99
N GLY A 250 -4.70 17.80 -3.63
CA GLY A 250 -6.00 17.13 -3.86
C GLY A 250 -6.24 16.80 -5.32
N ARG A 251 -5.91 17.73 -6.24
CA ARG A 251 -5.97 17.48 -7.68
C ARG A 251 -5.02 16.36 -8.12
N GLY A 252 -3.82 16.32 -7.53
CA GLY A 252 -2.84 15.24 -7.75
C GLY A 252 -3.38 13.89 -7.31
N ASN A 253 -4.01 13.82 -6.14
CA ASN A 253 -4.64 12.60 -5.60
C ASN A 253 -5.76 12.10 -6.51
N VAL A 254 -6.60 13.00 -7.04
CA VAL A 254 -7.66 12.63 -8.01
C VAL A 254 -7.06 12.05 -9.29
N PHE A 255 -6.04 12.69 -9.86
CA PHE A 255 -5.38 12.17 -11.06
C PHE A 255 -4.67 10.85 -10.80
N TYR A 256 -4.03 10.68 -9.64
CA TYR A 256 -3.40 9.43 -9.23
C TYR A 256 -4.44 8.30 -9.09
N GLY A 257 -5.54 8.54 -8.42
CA GLY A 257 -6.65 7.57 -8.31
C GLY A 257 -7.21 7.13 -9.66
N ARG A 258 -7.15 8.01 -10.68
CA ARG A 258 -7.53 7.72 -12.06
C ARG A 258 -6.42 7.12 -12.92
N ARG A 259 -5.27 6.79 -12.34
CA ARG A 259 -4.07 6.32 -13.05
C ARG A 259 -3.55 7.30 -14.13
N ARG A 260 -3.88 8.59 -14.02
CA ARG A 260 -3.38 9.65 -14.91
C ARG A 260 -2.05 10.18 -14.34
N HIS A 261 -1.01 9.33 -14.42
CA HIS A 261 0.27 9.56 -13.74
C HIS A 261 0.97 10.87 -14.16
N ASN A 262 0.90 11.25 -15.42
CA ASN A 262 1.52 12.50 -15.91
C ASN A 262 0.88 13.74 -15.29
N GLU A 263 -0.45 13.78 -15.21
CA GLU A 263 -1.19 14.88 -14.62
C GLU A 263 -1.06 14.89 -13.09
N ALA A 264 -1.04 13.71 -12.45
CA ALA A 264 -0.77 13.59 -11.03
C ALA A 264 0.62 14.14 -10.69
N PHE A 265 1.65 13.73 -11.43
CA PHE A 265 3.02 14.20 -11.28
C PHE A 265 3.12 15.74 -11.43
N ALA A 266 2.48 16.30 -12.45
CA ALA A 266 2.47 17.74 -12.67
C ALA A 266 1.78 18.49 -11.51
N ALA A 267 0.68 17.94 -10.96
CA ALA A 267 -0.04 18.54 -9.86
C ALA A 267 0.76 18.48 -8.55
N TYR A 268 1.40 17.34 -8.23
CA TYR A 268 2.26 17.24 -7.05
C TYR A 268 3.49 18.17 -7.13
N ASN A 269 4.10 18.32 -8.31
CA ASN A 269 5.18 19.27 -8.51
C ASN A 269 4.72 20.73 -8.28
N LYS A 270 3.48 21.07 -8.64
CA LYS A 270 2.91 22.39 -8.34
C LYS A 270 2.68 22.56 -6.84
N ALA A 271 2.15 21.54 -6.15
CA ALA A 271 2.01 21.57 -4.69
C ALA A 271 3.35 21.82 -4.00
N LEU A 272 4.40 21.08 -4.40
CA LEU A 272 5.76 21.22 -3.86
C LEU A 272 6.47 22.53 -4.22
N ALA A 273 6.10 23.14 -5.34
CA ALA A 273 6.63 24.46 -5.71
C ALA A 273 6.07 25.58 -4.83
N PHE A 274 4.84 25.44 -4.33
CA PHE A 274 4.22 26.39 -3.42
C PHE A 274 4.48 26.07 -1.95
N ASP A 275 4.58 24.78 -1.59
CA ASP A 275 4.90 24.31 -0.25
C ASP A 275 5.88 23.13 -0.31
N PRO A 276 7.20 23.38 -0.26
CA PRO A 276 8.22 22.32 -0.25
C PRO A 276 8.17 21.40 0.98
N GLU A 277 7.56 21.85 2.08
CA GLU A 277 7.42 21.09 3.33
C GLU A 277 6.13 20.26 3.38
N LYS A 278 5.43 20.11 2.26
CA LYS A 278 4.21 19.29 2.17
C LYS A 278 4.56 17.83 2.00
N ALA A 279 4.68 17.10 3.11
CA ALA A 279 5.07 15.68 3.15
C ALA A 279 4.15 14.79 2.28
N GLU A 280 2.83 15.08 2.28
CA GLU A 280 1.86 14.32 1.50
C GLU A 280 2.03 14.49 -0.02
N ALA A 281 2.56 15.63 -0.47
CA ALA A 281 2.84 15.85 -1.89
C ALA A 281 4.11 15.09 -2.33
N TRP A 282 5.12 15.00 -1.47
CA TRP A 282 6.27 14.12 -1.67
C TRP A 282 5.84 12.66 -1.73
N LEU A 283 5.01 12.20 -0.77
CA LEU A 283 4.42 10.85 -0.78
C LEU A 283 3.66 10.58 -2.07
N GLY A 284 2.75 11.47 -2.47
CA GLY A 284 1.94 11.30 -3.68
C GLY A 284 2.78 11.20 -4.94
N ARG A 285 3.85 12.02 -5.07
CA ARG A 285 4.78 11.96 -6.19
C ARG A 285 5.62 10.69 -6.16
N GLY A 286 6.07 10.27 -4.98
CA GLY A 286 6.74 8.98 -4.78
C GLY A 286 5.88 7.80 -5.21
N ASN A 287 4.58 7.81 -4.91
CA ASN A 287 3.64 6.79 -5.37
C ASN A 287 3.54 6.75 -6.90
N VAL A 288 3.55 7.91 -7.58
CA VAL A 288 3.59 7.97 -9.05
C VAL A 288 4.87 7.35 -9.59
N PHE A 289 6.04 7.66 -9.01
CA PHE A 289 7.30 7.05 -9.42
C PHE A 289 7.31 5.54 -9.20
N TYR A 290 6.77 5.06 -8.06
CA TYR A 290 6.66 3.62 -7.77
C TYR A 290 5.80 2.88 -8.83
N ASP A 291 4.64 3.43 -9.17
CA ASP A 291 3.77 2.86 -10.20
C ASP A 291 4.46 2.83 -11.59
N LEU A 292 5.28 3.84 -11.89
CA LEU A 292 6.09 3.90 -13.11
C LEU A 292 7.37 3.06 -13.05
N LYS A 293 7.60 2.30 -11.96
CA LYS A 293 8.82 1.49 -11.69
C LYS A 293 10.12 2.31 -11.66
N ARG A 294 10.02 3.59 -11.32
CA ARG A 294 11.14 4.50 -11.07
C ARG A 294 11.47 4.48 -9.57
N ASN A 295 11.97 3.33 -9.13
CA ASN A 295 12.09 2.99 -7.71
C ASN A 295 13.04 3.93 -6.95
N ASP A 296 14.15 4.35 -7.57
CA ASP A 296 15.15 5.21 -6.91
C ASP A 296 14.58 6.61 -6.63
N GLU A 297 13.81 7.15 -7.59
CA GLU A 297 13.13 8.43 -7.40
C GLU A 297 11.98 8.31 -6.41
N ALA A 298 11.29 7.18 -6.38
CA ALA A 298 10.23 6.93 -5.41
C ALA A 298 10.78 6.89 -3.98
N ILE A 299 11.88 6.17 -3.74
CA ILE A 299 12.57 6.13 -2.43
C ILE A 299 12.99 7.54 -2.01
N ALA A 300 13.63 8.30 -2.90
CA ALA A 300 14.08 9.65 -2.59
C ALA A 300 12.93 10.59 -2.18
N ASP A 301 11.77 10.44 -2.80
CA ASP A 301 10.58 11.23 -2.45
C ASP A 301 9.95 10.76 -1.12
N TYR A 302 9.89 9.44 -0.86
CA TYR A 302 9.43 8.93 0.43
C TYR A 302 10.37 9.33 1.57
N GLU A 303 11.69 9.31 1.38
CA GLU A 303 12.66 9.78 2.36
C GLU A 303 12.48 11.26 2.69
N LYS A 304 12.20 12.11 1.68
CA LYS A 304 11.87 13.52 1.91
C LYS A 304 10.57 13.69 2.68
N ALA A 305 9.53 12.92 2.32
CA ALA A 305 8.27 12.91 3.06
C ALA A 305 8.48 12.53 4.53
N LEU A 306 9.31 11.51 4.81
CA LEU A 306 9.63 11.03 6.15
C LEU A 306 10.55 11.99 6.93
N ALA A 307 11.43 12.72 6.25
CA ALA A 307 12.24 13.75 6.89
C ALA A 307 11.38 14.91 7.41
N ILE A 308 10.30 15.26 6.70
CA ILE A 308 9.35 16.29 7.11
C ILE A 308 8.38 15.73 8.16
N ASN A 309 7.80 14.56 7.90
CA ASN A 309 6.83 13.91 8.78
C ASN A 309 7.21 12.43 9.01
N PRO A 310 8.00 12.09 10.05
CA PRO A 310 8.38 10.71 10.38
C PRO A 310 7.20 9.80 10.75
N GLY A 311 6.03 10.39 11.08
CA GLY A 311 4.79 9.66 11.39
C GLY A 311 3.99 9.23 10.16
N LEU A 312 4.47 9.47 8.94
CA LEU A 312 3.74 9.17 7.71
C LEU A 312 3.83 7.67 7.37
N VAL A 313 2.93 6.88 7.92
CA VAL A 313 2.88 5.41 7.79
C VAL A 313 2.95 4.95 6.33
N ALA A 314 2.21 5.62 5.44
CA ALA A 314 2.17 5.26 4.02
C ALA A 314 3.54 5.39 3.32
N ALA A 315 4.39 6.34 3.74
CA ALA A 315 5.73 6.48 3.18
C ALA A 315 6.65 5.33 3.65
N TRP A 316 6.54 4.89 4.91
CA TRP A 316 7.26 3.72 5.41
C TRP A 316 6.84 2.45 4.67
N ILE A 317 5.53 2.25 4.43
CA ILE A 317 5.01 1.13 3.63
C ILE A 317 5.57 1.19 2.19
N GLY A 318 5.58 2.38 1.57
CA GLY A 318 6.14 2.59 0.23
C GLY A 318 7.61 2.21 0.14
N CYS A 319 8.44 2.66 1.09
CA CYS A 319 9.84 2.25 1.20
C CYS A 319 9.97 0.74 1.36
N GLY A 320 9.18 0.13 2.25
CA GLY A 320 9.17 -1.32 2.48
C GLY A 320 8.85 -2.11 1.21
N ASN A 321 7.81 -1.68 0.47
CA ASN A 321 7.41 -2.32 -0.78
C ASN A 321 8.53 -2.27 -1.85
N ILE A 322 9.17 -1.11 -2.02
CA ILE A 322 10.26 -0.97 -3.00
C ILE A 322 11.46 -1.82 -2.60
N CYS A 323 11.86 -1.76 -1.32
CA CYS A 323 12.97 -2.58 -0.82
C CYS A 323 12.68 -4.08 -0.99
N ALA A 324 11.45 -4.53 -0.72
CA ALA A 324 11.00 -5.90 -0.93
C ALA A 324 11.06 -6.31 -2.42
N ASP A 325 10.63 -5.42 -3.32
CA ASP A 325 10.70 -5.61 -4.78
C ASP A 325 12.14 -5.73 -5.27
N GLN A 326 13.05 -4.95 -4.70
CA GLN A 326 14.49 -4.95 -5.02
C GLN A 326 15.30 -6.02 -4.30
N ARG A 327 14.67 -6.89 -3.48
CA ARG A 327 15.33 -7.90 -2.65
C ARG A 327 16.28 -7.32 -1.58
N ARG A 328 16.03 -6.09 -1.14
CA ARG A 328 16.66 -5.43 0.00
C ARG A 328 15.87 -5.76 1.25
N ASP A 329 15.89 -7.04 1.63
CA ASP A 329 14.95 -7.61 2.60
C ASP A 329 15.10 -7.03 4.01
N GLU A 330 16.33 -6.72 4.44
CA GLU A 330 16.60 -6.11 5.75
C GLU A 330 15.99 -4.71 5.86
N GLU A 331 16.16 -3.91 4.82
CA GLU A 331 15.60 -2.56 4.77
C GLU A 331 14.08 -2.59 4.67
N ALA A 332 13.53 -3.54 3.90
CA ALA A 332 12.09 -3.75 3.84
C ALA A 332 11.51 -4.12 5.22
N PHE A 333 12.18 -5.02 5.95
CA PHE A 333 11.80 -5.40 7.31
C PHE A 333 11.75 -4.19 8.24
N VAL A 334 12.82 -3.37 8.26
CA VAL A 334 12.90 -2.17 9.10
C VAL A 334 11.78 -1.18 8.76
N ALA A 335 11.50 -0.98 7.48
CA ALA A 335 10.46 -0.05 7.04
C ALA A 335 9.06 -0.51 7.48
N TYR A 336 8.74 -1.80 7.33
CA TYR A 336 7.46 -2.35 7.80
C TYR A 336 7.33 -2.33 9.33
N GLU A 337 8.42 -2.62 10.08
CA GLU A 337 8.45 -2.49 11.53
C GLU A 337 8.11 -1.05 11.98
N ARG A 338 8.68 -0.04 11.31
CA ARG A 338 8.36 1.36 11.57
C ARG A 338 6.91 1.70 11.27
N ALA A 339 6.38 1.20 10.15
CA ALA A 339 4.96 1.39 9.80
C ALA A 339 4.03 0.81 10.87
N LEU A 340 4.29 -0.43 11.32
CA LEU A 340 3.49 -1.12 12.34
C LEU A 340 3.64 -0.50 13.73
N ALA A 341 4.82 0.00 14.09
CA ALA A 341 5.01 0.73 15.34
C ALA A 341 4.17 2.01 15.41
N LEU A 342 3.96 2.68 14.26
CA LEU A 342 3.12 3.88 14.17
C LEU A 342 1.62 3.53 14.08
N LYS A 343 1.29 2.49 13.35
CA LYS A 343 -0.09 2.03 13.14
C LYS A 343 -0.16 0.50 13.11
N PRO A 344 -0.39 -0.16 14.27
CA PRO A 344 -0.36 -1.62 14.38
C PRO A 344 -1.39 -2.36 13.49
N ASP A 345 -2.52 -1.74 13.23
CA ASP A 345 -3.61 -2.29 12.43
C ASP A 345 -3.52 -1.97 10.91
N SER A 346 -2.32 -1.63 10.43
CA SER A 346 -2.10 -1.35 9.01
C SER A 346 -2.38 -2.57 8.15
N SER A 347 -3.46 -2.50 7.35
CA SER A 347 -3.98 -3.60 6.54
C SER A 347 -2.94 -4.25 5.63
N GLY A 348 -2.59 -5.49 5.89
CA GLY A 348 -1.67 -6.32 5.10
C GLY A 348 -0.20 -6.20 5.47
N VAL A 349 0.21 -5.14 6.15
CA VAL A 349 1.63 -4.85 6.42
C VAL A 349 2.26 -5.88 7.36
N GLU A 350 1.51 -6.41 8.32
CA GLU A 350 1.99 -7.43 9.23
C GLU A 350 2.39 -8.72 8.48
N GLY A 351 1.54 -9.19 7.55
CA GLY A 351 1.85 -10.33 6.70
C GLY A 351 3.03 -10.07 5.77
N ASP A 352 3.13 -8.87 5.21
CA ASP A 352 4.25 -8.49 4.34
C ASP A 352 5.56 -8.45 5.14
N ARG A 353 5.57 -7.88 6.35
CA ARG A 353 6.71 -7.92 7.27
C ARG A 353 7.11 -9.37 7.60
N PHE A 354 6.14 -10.20 7.96
CA PHE A 354 6.39 -11.60 8.28
C PHE A 354 6.93 -12.37 7.07
N TYR A 355 6.41 -12.12 5.89
CA TYR A 355 6.90 -12.70 4.65
C TYR A 355 8.38 -12.33 4.39
N ILE A 356 8.78 -11.08 4.66
CA ILE A 356 10.20 -10.68 4.58
C ILE A 356 11.04 -11.39 5.64
N LYS A 357 10.55 -11.52 6.86
CA LYS A 357 11.21 -12.26 7.93
C LYS A 357 11.48 -13.73 7.54
N MET A 358 10.50 -14.37 6.91
CA MET A 358 10.66 -15.72 6.34
C MET A 358 11.70 -15.76 5.19
N ARG A 359 11.76 -14.74 4.34
CA ARG A 359 12.78 -14.65 3.28
C ARG A 359 14.19 -14.53 3.84
N LEU A 360 14.35 -13.94 5.00
CA LEU A 360 15.60 -13.84 5.74
C LEU A 360 15.89 -15.10 6.58
N CYS A 361 15.01 -16.08 6.62
CA CYS A 361 15.02 -17.22 7.53
C CYS A 361 15.27 -16.79 8.99
N ASP A 362 14.66 -15.67 9.40
CA ASP A 362 14.63 -15.22 10.78
C ASP A 362 13.41 -15.84 11.46
N TRP A 363 13.61 -16.86 12.27
CA TRP A 363 12.55 -17.63 12.88
C TRP A 363 12.32 -17.29 14.36
N ARG A 364 12.81 -16.15 14.83
CA ARG A 364 12.50 -15.67 16.17
C ARG A 364 10.99 -15.51 16.32
N ASP A 365 10.43 -16.07 17.38
CA ASP A 365 9.00 -16.02 17.70
C ASP A 365 8.06 -16.57 16.60
N TYR A 366 8.57 -17.42 15.70
CA TYR A 366 7.85 -17.93 14.51
C TYR A 366 6.45 -18.46 14.83
N ASP A 367 6.32 -19.37 15.81
CA ASP A 367 5.03 -19.99 16.14
C ASP A 367 4.03 -18.97 16.70
N ALA A 368 4.50 -18.04 17.52
CA ALA A 368 3.67 -16.99 18.10
C ALA A 368 3.18 -16.02 17.01
N GLU A 369 4.05 -15.64 16.07
CA GLU A 369 3.68 -14.77 14.95
C GLU A 369 2.73 -15.47 13.96
N CYS A 370 2.93 -16.75 13.65
CA CYS A 370 1.99 -17.53 12.84
C CYS A 370 0.60 -17.59 13.50
N ALA A 371 0.55 -17.90 14.81
CA ALA A 371 -0.70 -17.97 15.55
C ALA A 371 -1.40 -16.60 15.60
N HIS A 372 -0.63 -15.52 15.76
CA HIS A 372 -1.15 -14.15 15.75
C HIS A 372 -1.77 -13.81 14.39
N LEU A 373 -1.06 -14.04 13.28
CA LEU A 373 -1.56 -13.78 11.92
C LEU A 373 -2.86 -14.54 11.63
N ILE A 374 -2.92 -15.84 11.99
CA ILE A 374 -4.12 -16.66 11.80
C ILE A 374 -5.28 -16.13 12.66
N THR A 375 -5.02 -15.78 13.92
CA THR A 375 -6.02 -15.20 14.83
C THR A 375 -6.54 -13.87 14.31
N ALA A 376 -5.66 -13.00 13.82
CA ALA A 376 -6.02 -11.72 13.25
C ALA A 376 -6.95 -11.88 12.02
N VAL A 377 -6.63 -12.81 11.12
CA VAL A 377 -7.48 -13.12 9.97
C VAL A 377 -8.84 -13.66 10.41
N ASN A 378 -8.88 -14.57 11.38
CA ASN A 378 -10.13 -15.14 11.90
C ASN A 378 -10.98 -14.12 12.68
N SER A 379 -10.36 -13.05 13.18
CA SER A 379 -11.02 -11.90 13.80
C SER A 379 -11.48 -10.84 12.78
N GLY A 380 -11.25 -11.06 11.49
CA GLY A 380 -11.68 -10.15 10.41
C GLY A 380 -10.63 -9.15 9.95
N ASN A 381 -9.39 -9.20 10.44
CA ASN A 381 -8.32 -8.33 9.99
C ASN A 381 -7.83 -8.72 8.59
N VAL A 382 -7.65 -7.74 7.74
CA VAL A 382 -7.15 -7.95 6.38
C VAL A 382 -5.65 -8.21 6.40
N ASN A 383 -5.24 -9.34 5.83
CA ASN A 383 -3.84 -9.71 5.73
C ASN A 383 -3.48 -10.25 4.33
N SER A 384 -2.18 -10.36 4.03
CA SER A 384 -1.68 -10.81 2.73
C SER A 384 -1.96 -12.32 2.53
N PRO A 385 -2.77 -12.73 1.52
CA PRO A 385 -3.01 -14.15 1.28
C PRO A 385 -1.72 -14.93 0.93
N LEU A 386 -0.76 -14.27 0.26
CA LEU A 386 0.50 -14.92 -0.10
C LEU A 386 1.34 -15.28 1.14
N ALA A 387 1.29 -14.46 2.19
CA ALA A 387 1.96 -14.74 3.46
C ALA A 387 1.38 -16.01 4.11
N LEU A 388 0.04 -16.16 4.10
CA LEU A 388 -0.60 -17.33 4.69
C LEU A 388 -0.31 -18.65 3.96
N LEU A 389 -0.01 -18.61 2.66
CA LEU A 389 0.39 -19.83 1.94
C LEU A 389 1.73 -20.40 2.43
N GLY A 390 2.60 -19.55 2.99
CA GLY A 390 3.93 -19.92 3.47
C GLY A 390 4.00 -20.40 4.91
N ILE A 391 2.90 -20.36 5.65
CA ILE A 391 2.82 -20.73 7.08
C ILE A 391 1.86 -21.91 7.29
N PRO A 392 1.90 -22.59 8.46
CA PRO A 392 0.99 -23.68 8.80
C PRO A 392 -0.46 -23.20 9.02
N SER A 393 -1.11 -22.73 7.96
CA SER A 393 -2.51 -22.28 7.96
C SER A 393 -3.43 -23.37 7.38
N SER A 394 -4.64 -23.48 7.91
CA SER A 394 -5.64 -24.40 7.36
C SER A 394 -6.21 -23.90 6.03
N PRO A 395 -6.78 -24.77 5.18
CA PRO A 395 -7.50 -24.31 3.98
C PRO A 395 -8.65 -23.34 4.30
N ALA A 396 -9.27 -23.45 5.47
CA ALA A 396 -10.32 -22.53 5.93
C ALA A 396 -9.75 -21.13 6.23
N ASP A 397 -8.58 -21.04 6.90
CA ASP A 397 -7.91 -19.78 7.17
C ASP A 397 -7.49 -19.09 5.87
N GLN A 398 -6.98 -19.86 4.90
CA GLN A 398 -6.61 -19.34 3.58
C GLN A 398 -7.83 -18.77 2.81
N LEU A 399 -8.97 -19.45 2.85
CA LEU A 399 -10.22 -18.96 2.26
C LEU A 399 -10.70 -17.68 2.96
N GLN A 400 -10.68 -17.65 4.29
CA GLN A 400 -11.08 -16.46 5.06
C GLN A 400 -10.19 -15.27 4.74
N CYS A 401 -8.88 -15.47 4.72
CA CYS A 401 -7.92 -14.42 4.35
C CYS A 401 -8.16 -13.90 2.94
N ALA A 402 -8.34 -14.78 1.96
CA ALA A 402 -8.60 -14.41 0.57
C ALA A 402 -9.91 -13.59 0.43
N LYS A 403 -10.97 -13.98 1.15
CA LYS A 403 -12.25 -13.22 1.18
C LYS A 403 -12.07 -11.82 1.75
N LEU A 404 -11.40 -11.70 2.89
CA LEU A 404 -11.14 -10.41 3.53
C LEU A 404 -10.29 -9.50 2.64
N TRP A 405 -9.24 -10.07 2.04
CA TRP A 405 -8.36 -9.35 1.11
C TRP A 405 -9.14 -8.85 -0.10
N THR A 406 -9.91 -9.73 -0.74
CA THR A 406 -10.72 -9.38 -1.92
C THR A 406 -11.76 -8.32 -1.59
N ALA A 407 -12.50 -8.47 -0.50
CA ALA A 407 -13.51 -7.50 -0.10
C ALA A 407 -12.92 -6.11 0.20
N ASN A 408 -11.70 -6.04 0.73
CA ASN A 408 -11.04 -4.79 1.09
C ASN A 408 -10.27 -4.16 -0.08
N LYS A 409 -9.46 -4.95 -0.80
CA LYS A 409 -8.53 -4.44 -1.82
C LYS A 409 -9.11 -4.47 -3.24
N HIS A 410 -9.99 -5.42 -3.52
CA HIS A 410 -10.54 -5.69 -4.85
C HIS A 410 -12.05 -5.96 -4.81
N PRO A 411 -12.86 -5.08 -4.22
CA PRO A 411 -14.31 -5.30 -4.14
C PRO A 411 -14.92 -5.43 -5.54
N PRO A 412 -15.96 -6.25 -5.71
CA PRO A 412 -16.67 -6.37 -6.97
C PRO A 412 -17.22 -5.01 -7.41
N SER A 413 -17.15 -4.72 -8.69
CA SER A 413 -17.72 -3.49 -9.26
C SER A 413 -19.25 -3.49 -9.13
N GLY A 414 -19.81 -2.39 -8.65
CA GLY A 414 -21.26 -2.20 -8.64
C GLY A 414 -21.89 -2.13 -10.06
N SER A 415 -21.04 -1.97 -11.10
CA SER A 415 -21.46 -1.95 -12.50
C SER A 415 -20.51 -2.83 -13.31
N PRO A 416 -20.75 -4.15 -13.36
CA PRO A 416 -19.92 -5.08 -14.14
C PRO A 416 -20.00 -4.76 -15.63
N LEU A 417 -18.87 -4.88 -16.32
CA LEU A 417 -18.78 -4.57 -17.76
C LEU A 417 -19.50 -5.63 -18.62
N TRP A 418 -19.38 -6.90 -18.24
CA TRP A 418 -20.18 -7.94 -18.86
C TRP A 418 -21.54 -8.06 -18.18
N GLN A 419 -22.60 -7.90 -18.95
CA GLN A 419 -24.00 -7.85 -18.50
C GLN A 419 -24.86 -8.99 -19.04
N GLY A 420 -24.28 -10.20 -19.16
CA GLY A 420 -25.02 -11.38 -19.59
C GLY A 420 -25.06 -11.62 -21.12
N ALA A 421 -24.33 -10.83 -21.91
CA ALA A 421 -24.23 -11.04 -23.34
C ALA A 421 -23.55 -12.39 -23.65
N ARG A 422 -24.14 -13.17 -24.58
CA ARG A 422 -23.54 -14.39 -25.13
C ARG A 422 -22.93 -14.07 -26.48
N TYR A 423 -21.65 -14.36 -26.59
CA TYR A 423 -20.96 -14.16 -27.88
C TYR A 423 -21.15 -15.38 -28.77
N SER A 424 -21.17 -15.15 -30.08
CA SER A 424 -21.26 -16.20 -31.10
C SER A 424 -20.06 -16.06 -32.03
N HIS A 425 -18.93 -16.62 -31.59
CA HIS A 425 -17.69 -16.59 -32.34
C HIS A 425 -17.43 -17.96 -33.01
N ASP A 426 -16.76 -17.96 -34.14
CA ASP A 426 -16.29 -19.19 -34.80
C ASP A 426 -15.21 -19.91 -33.96
N ARG A 427 -14.44 -19.16 -33.18
CA ARG A 427 -13.39 -19.63 -32.28
C ARG A 427 -13.61 -19.07 -30.89
N ILE A 428 -13.37 -19.87 -29.86
CA ILE A 428 -13.41 -19.42 -28.46
C ILE A 428 -12.27 -18.41 -28.23
N ARG A 429 -12.59 -17.20 -27.80
CA ARG A 429 -11.60 -16.14 -27.52
C ARG A 429 -11.12 -16.25 -26.07
N VAL A 430 -9.84 -16.62 -25.92
CA VAL A 430 -9.19 -16.76 -24.61
C VAL A 430 -8.17 -15.64 -24.45
N ALA A 431 -8.30 -14.84 -23.39
CA ALA A 431 -7.28 -13.88 -22.99
C ALA A 431 -6.50 -14.38 -21.78
N TYR A 432 -5.18 -14.38 -21.88
CA TYR A 432 -4.25 -14.60 -20.79
C TYR A 432 -3.72 -13.27 -20.28
N LEU A 433 -3.93 -12.99 -19.00
CA LEU A 433 -3.61 -11.72 -18.36
C LEU A 433 -2.43 -11.89 -17.39
N SER A 434 -1.31 -11.18 -17.63
CA SER A 434 -0.10 -11.34 -16.81
C SER A 434 0.83 -10.12 -16.84
N ALA A 435 1.54 -9.89 -15.72
CA ALA A 435 2.74 -9.06 -15.66
C ALA A 435 4.00 -9.78 -16.16
N ASP A 436 3.97 -11.10 -16.24
CA ASP A 436 5.16 -11.94 -16.36
C ASP A 436 5.44 -12.44 -17.78
N PHE A 437 4.81 -11.91 -18.82
CA PHE A 437 5.17 -12.24 -20.21
C PHE A 437 6.54 -11.66 -20.60
N ARG A 438 7.57 -12.19 -19.93
CA ARG A 438 8.98 -11.81 -19.99
C ARG A 438 9.86 -13.00 -19.59
N GLN A 439 11.18 -12.81 -19.47
CA GLN A 439 12.07 -13.82 -18.91
C GLN A 439 11.76 -14.07 -17.43
N TYR A 440 10.76 -14.88 -17.18
CA TYR A 440 10.30 -15.24 -15.84
C TYR A 440 9.90 -16.72 -15.76
N THR A 441 10.00 -17.30 -14.57
CA THR A 441 9.79 -18.75 -14.39
C THR A 441 8.41 -19.22 -14.88
N ALA A 442 7.34 -18.50 -14.53
CA ALA A 442 5.99 -18.84 -14.94
C ALA A 442 5.86 -18.85 -16.48
N SER A 443 6.25 -17.77 -17.14
CA SER A 443 6.19 -17.65 -18.60
C SER A 443 6.97 -18.73 -19.32
N ARG A 444 8.14 -19.07 -18.82
CA ARG A 444 8.97 -20.14 -19.36
C ARG A 444 8.28 -21.50 -19.34
N LEU A 445 7.56 -21.81 -18.26
CA LEU A 445 6.85 -23.08 -18.11
C LEU A 445 5.68 -23.21 -19.09
N ILE A 446 4.94 -22.12 -19.30
CA ILE A 446 3.69 -22.14 -20.10
C ILE A 446 3.86 -21.70 -21.54
N ALA A 447 5.05 -21.22 -21.95
CA ALA A 447 5.26 -20.75 -23.33
C ALA A 447 4.91 -21.81 -24.39
N GLY A 448 5.34 -23.06 -24.16
CA GLY A 448 5.01 -24.17 -25.06
C GLY A 448 3.51 -24.48 -25.15
N MET A 449 2.75 -24.28 -24.08
CA MET A 449 1.29 -24.39 -24.09
C MET A 449 0.68 -23.38 -25.09
N PHE A 450 1.12 -22.14 -25.08
CA PHE A 450 0.63 -21.12 -26.01
C PHE A 450 0.93 -21.47 -27.47
N GLU A 451 2.08 -22.10 -27.74
CA GLU A 451 2.46 -22.55 -29.09
C GLU A 451 1.62 -23.74 -29.59
N CYS A 452 1.11 -24.55 -28.65
CA CYS A 452 0.37 -25.78 -28.94
C CYS A 452 -1.15 -25.58 -29.07
N HIS A 453 -1.67 -24.37 -28.84
CA HIS A 453 -3.10 -24.11 -28.98
C HIS A 453 -3.62 -24.40 -30.39
N ASP A 454 -4.76 -25.10 -30.45
CA ASP A 454 -5.49 -25.34 -31.71
C ASP A 454 -6.11 -24.04 -32.25
N LYS A 455 -5.40 -23.40 -33.16
CA LYS A 455 -5.79 -22.13 -33.77
C LYS A 455 -7.06 -22.22 -34.63
N SER A 456 -7.53 -23.45 -34.96
CA SER A 456 -8.83 -23.61 -35.64
C SER A 456 -10.02 -23.44 -34.70
N ARG A 457 -9.81 -23.64 -33.39
CA ARG A 457 -10.86 -23.61 -32.34
C ARG A 457 -10.71 -22.44 -31.39
N PHE A 458 -9.50 -21.94 -31.20
CA PHE A 458 -9.18 -20.89 -30.23
C PHE A 458 -8.54 -19.68 -30.89
N GLU A 459 -8.98 -18.48 -30.47
CA GLU A 459 -8.32 -17.21 -30.71
C GLU A 459 -7.69 -16.73 -29.41
N THR A 460 -6.34 -16.68 -29.33
CA THR A 460 -5.60 -16.41 -28.12
C THR A 460 -5.08 -14.98 -28.08
N THR A 461 -5.29 -14.28 -26.97
CA THR A 461 -4.82 -12.92 -26.73
C THR A 461 -3.97 -12.87 -25.46
N ALA A 462 -2.77 -12.27 -25.53
CA ALA A 462 -1.99 -11.91 -24.37
C ALA A 462 -2.23 -10.45 -23.99
N ILE A 463 -2.62 -10.21 -22.73
CA ILE A 463 -2.74 -8.88 -22.14
C ILE A 463 -1.57 -8.71 -21.15
N SER A 464 -0.59 -7.89 -21.50
CA SER A 464 0.69 -7.75 -20.77
C SER A 464 0.83 -6.37 -20.14
N TRP A 465 1.06 -6.30 -18.82
CA TRP A 465 1.32 -5.03 -18.14
C TRP A 465 2.66 -4.97 -17.41
N GLY A 466 3.43 -6.05 -17.39
CA GLY A 466 4.75 -6.07 -16.77
C GLY A 466 5.81 -5.32 -17.58
N PRO A 467 7.03 -5.20 -17.02
CA PRO A 467 8.15 -4.60 -17.74
C PRO A 467 8.37 -5.30 -19.07
N GLY A 468 8.53 -4.54 -20.13
CA GLY A 468 8.94 -5.09 -21.42
C GLY A 468 10.41 -5.48 -21.34
N ASP A 469 10.72 -6.68 -21.81
CA ASP A 469 12.08 -7.11 -22.11
C ASP A 469 12.18 -7.59 -23.56
N GLU A 470 13.38 -7.70 -24.06
CA GLU A 470 13.67 -8.27 -25.39
C GLU A 470 14.03 -9.76 -25.31
N SER A 471 13.58 -10.44 -24.26
CA SER A 471 13.90 -11.84 -24.04
C SER A 471 13.30 -12.76 -25.11
N GLU A 472 13.99 -13.88 -25.34
CA GLU A 472 13.51 -14.95 -26.22
C GLU A 472 12.13 -15.46 -25.76
N THR A 473 11.93 -15.60 -24.46
CA THR A 473 10.65 -16.02 -23.88
C THR A 473 9.51 -15.08 -24.27
N ARG A 474 9.70 -13.75 -24.15
CA ARG A 474 8.70 -12.79 -24.57
C ARG A 474 8.42 -12.83 -26.07
N ALA A 475 9.48 -12.92 -26.89
CA ALA A 475 9.36 -13.04 -28.34
C ALA A 475 8.61 -14.31 -28.74
N ARG A 476 8.91 -15.45 -28.09
CA ARG A 476 8.25 -16.73 -28.27
C ARG A 476 6.75 -16.66 -27.93
N ILE A 477 6.38 -16.09 -26.78
CA ILE A 477 4.99 -15.90 -26.39
C ILE A 477 4.27 -14.98 -27.39
N ARG A 478 4.88 -13.84 -27.74
CA ARG A 478 4.28 -12.88 -28.68
C ARG A 478 3.99 -13.52 -30.04
N LYS A 479 4.86 -14.39 -30.52
CA LYS A 479 4.72 -15.12 -31.79
C LYS A 479 3.60 -16.17 -31.74
N SER A 480 3.35 -16.77 -30.58
CA SER A 480 2.36 -17.84 -30.38
C SER A 480 0.92 -17.32 -30.26
N MET A 481 0.73 -16.06 -29.90
CA MET A 481 -0.59 -15.44 -29.74
C MET A 481 -1.14 -14.89 -31.05
N ASP A 482 -2.48 -14.95 -31.21
CA ASP A 482 -3.15 -14.23 -32.31
C ASP A 482 -3.08 -12.73 -32.11
N ARG A 483 -3.15 -12.27 -30.83
CA ARG A 483 -3.01 -10.87 -30.45
C ARG A 483 -2.10 -10.73 -29.21
N PHE A 484 -1.31 -9.68 -29.19
CA PHE A 484 -0.50 -9.31 -28.03
C PHE A 484 -0.70 -7.81 -27.72
N ALA A 485 -1.37 -7.52 -26.62
CA ALA A 485 -1.65 -6.16 -26.16
C ALA A 485 -0.70 -5.79 -25.00
N ASP A 486 0.15 -4.79 -25.21
CA ASP A 486 0.95 -4.19 -24.15
C ASP A 486 0.17 -3.04 -23.53
N VAL A 487 -0.27 -3.26 -22.29
CA VAL A 487 -1.19 -2.37 -21.57
C VAL A 487 -0.55 -1.75 -20.32
N ARG A 488 0.77 -1.63 -20.26
CA ARG A 488 1.54 -1.14 -19.11
C ARG A 488 1.09 0.23 -18.60
N THR A 489 0.71 1.12 -19.50
CA THR A 489 0.30 2.49 -19.21
C THR A 489 -1.21 2.65 -18.99
N GLN A 490 -1.97 1.57 -19.12
CA GLN A 490 -3.42 1.60 -19.00
C GLN A 490 -3.87 1.37 -17.53
N SER A 491 -4.96 2.00 -17.14
CA SER A 491 -5.63 1.73 -15.86
C SER A 491 -6.30 0.36 -15.84
N ASP A 492 -6.62 -0.18 -14.65
CA ASP A 492 -7.39 -1.43 -14.52
C ASP A 492 -8.75 -1.32 -15.21
N ALA A 493 -9.37 -0.14 -15.15
CA ALA A 493 -10.61 0.15 -15.84
C ALA A 493 -10.46 0.01 -17.37
N ASN A 494 -9.47 0.71 -17.93
CA ASN A 494 -9.23 0.67 -19.38
C ASN A 494 -8.85 -0.73 -19.87
N ILE A 495 -8.08 -1.50 -19.07
CA ILE A 495 -7.75 -2.88 -19.42
C ILE A 495 -9.01 -3.76 -19.43
N ALA A 496 -9.86 -3.60 -18.42
CA ALA A 496 -11.14 -4.31 -18.38
C ALA A 496 -12.03 -3.94 -19.59
N GLU A 497 -12.06 -2.67 -19.99
CA GLU A 497 -12.75 -2.22 -21.20
C GLU A 497 -12.15 -2.85 -22.47
N ILE A 498 -10.83 -2.88 -22.62
CA ILE A 498 -10.14 -3.56 -23.74
C ILE A 498 -10.54 -5.06 -23.78
N VAL A 499 -10.54 -5.76 -22.66
CA VAL A 499 -10.97 -7.17 -22.61
C VAL A 499 -12.43 -7.31 -23.05
N ARG A 500 -13.29 -6.38 -22.62
CA ARG A 500 -14.72 -6.35 -23.00
C ARG A 500 -14.92 -6.04 -24.49
N GLU A 501 -14.19 -5.07 -25.04
CA GLU A 501 -14.24 -4.68 -26.46
C GLU A 501 -13.75 -5.81 -27.38
N LEU A 502 -12.77 -6.58 -26.93
CA LEU A 502 -12.28 -7.77 -27.65
C LEU A 502 -13.28 -8.94 -27.59
N GLU A 503 -14.39 -8.78 -26.85
CA GLU A 503 -15.41 -9.82 -26.64
C GLU A 503 -14.78 -11.15 -26.22
N ILE A 504 -13.91 -11.10 -25.21
CA ILE A 504 -13.22 -12.28 -24.68
C ILE A 504 -14.25 -13.21 -24.02
N ASP A 505 -14.29 -14.49 -24.40
CA ASP A 505 -15.13 -15.51 -23.81
C ASP A 505 -14.59 -15.96 -22.46
N ILE A 506 -13.27 -16.17 -22.38
CA ILE A 506 -12.58 -16.68 -21.19
C ILE A 506 -11.38 -15.78 -20.86
N ALA A 507 -11.42 -15.11 -19.71
CA ALA A 507 -10.29 -14.34 -19.18
C ALA A 507 -9.56 -15.17 -18.12
N VAL A 508 -8.26 -15.43 -18.34
CA VAL A 508 -7.42 -16.25 -17.46
C VAL A 508 -6.45 -15.35 -16.70
N ASP A 509 -6.60 -15.30 -15.38
CA ASP A 509 -5.67 -14.66 -14.47
C ASP A 509 -4.45 -15.55 -14.22
N LEU A 510 -3.30 -15.17 -14.71
CA LEU A 510 -2.03 -15.87 -14.48
C LEU A 510 -1.23 -15.33 -13.29
N MET A 511 -1.80 -14.37 -12.54
CA MET A 511 -1.11 -13.70 -11.44
C MET A 511 -1.73 -14.03 -10.08
N GLY A 512 -3.05 -13.96 -9.97
CA GLY A 512 -3.76 -14.03 -8.68
C GLY A 512 -3.26 -12.96 -7.70
N PHE A 513 -2.92 -13.35 -6.45
CA PHE A 513 -2.38 -12.44 -5.42
C PHE A 513 -0.86 -12.41 -5.35
N THR A 514 -0.17 -12.62 -6.47
CA THR A 514 1.29 -12.49 -6.54
C THR A 514 1.70 -11.03 -6.77
N GLN A 515 3.00 -10.78 -6.70
CA GLN A 515 3.58 -9.47 -6.95
C GLN A 515 3.18 -8.89 -8.31
N SER A 516 2.86 -7.61 -8.37
CA SER A 516 2.41 -6.92 -9.58
C SER A 516 1.05 -7.42 -10.12
N SER A 517 0.25 -8.12 -9.33
CA SER A 517 -1.11 -8.50 -9.70
C SER A 517 -2.02 -7.29 -9.93
N ARG A 518 -3.04 -7.48 -10.75
CA ARG A 518 -4.05 -6.46 -11.08
C ARG A 518 -5.47 -7.07 -11.01
N THR A 519 -5.76 -7.71 -9.89
CA THR A 519 -7.04 -8.40 -9.63
C THR A 519 -8.27 -7.50 -9.82
N SER A 520 -8.12 -6.19 -9.63
CA SER A 520 -9.18 -5.20 -9.86
C SER A 520 -9.69 -5.15 -11.31
N ILE A 521 -8.94 -5.68 -12.28
CA ILE A 521 -9.42 -5.87 -13.66
C ILE A 521 -10.59 -6.87 -13.65
N PHE A 522 -10.41 -8.01 -12.99
CA PHE A 522 -11.41 -9.08 -12.91
C PHE A 522 -12.61 -8.69 -12.05
N ALA A 523 -12.41 -7.87 -11.01
CA ALA A 523 -13.48 -7.32 -10.17
C ALA A 523 -14.51 -6.49 -10.97
N ARG A 524 -14.12 -5.99 -12.16
CA ARG A 524 -15.02 -5.29 -13.10
C ARG A 524 -15.81 -6.22 -14.02
N ARG A 525 -15.59 -7.52 -13.90
CA ARG A 525 -16.25 -8.56 -14.72
C ARG A 525 -16.19 -8.27 -16.22
N PRO A 526 -15.02 -8.17 -16.86
CA PRO A 526 -14.90 -7.85 -18.30
C PRO A 526 -15.28 -9.01 -19.22
N ALA A 527 -15.28 -10.24 -18.74
CA ALA A 527 -15.58 -11.45 -19.50
C ALA A 527 -16.65 -12.32 -18.85
N PRO A 528 -17.41 -13.12 -19.62
CA PRO A 528 -18.41 -14.06 -19.10
C PRO A 528 -17.81 -15.16 -18.22
N ILE A 529 -16.59 -15.61 -18.52
CA ILE A 529 -15.89 -16.66 -17.77
C ILE A 529 -14.54 -16.11 -17.31
N GLN A 530 -14.26 -16.20 -15.99
CA GLN A 530 -13.01 -15.76 -15.38
C GLN A 530 -12.36 -16.90 -14.62
N VAL A 531 -11.08 -17.16 -14.90
CA VAL A 531 -10.35 -18.34 -14.44
C VAL A 531 -9.07 -17.94 -13.73
N ASN A 532 -8.85 -18.41 -12.49
CA ASN A 532 -7.55 -18.34 -11.82
C ASN A 532 -6.71 -19.55 -12.24
N TYR A 533 -5.50 -19.29 -12.70
CA TYR A 533 -4.60 -20.36 -13.13
C TYR A 533 -3.14 -20.00 -12.94
N PHE A 534 -2.36 -20.89 -12.40
CA PHE A 534 -0.90 -21.01 -12.44
C PHE A 534 -0.11 -20.11 -11.45
N GLY A 535 -0.30 -18.78 -11.45
CA GLY A 535 0.57 -17.86 -10.69
C GLY A 535 0.39 -17.91 -9.17
N TYR A 536 -0.87 -18.01 -8.74
CA TYR A 536 -1.24 -18.07 -7.32
C TYR A 536 -1.95 -19.40 -7.01
N LEU A 537 -1.33 -20.19 -6.14
CA LEU A 537 -1.78 -21.55 -5.82
C LEU A 537 -2.75 -21.59 -4.62
N GLY A 538 -3.76 -20.74 -4.62
CA GLY A 538 -4.79 -20.64 -3.58
C GLY A 538 -6.12 -20.16 -4.15
N THR A 539 -7.16 -20.16 -3.32
CA THR A 539 -8.43 -19.54 -3.67
C THR A 539 -8.32 -18.02 -3.71
N MET A 540 -8.98 -17.39 -4.67
CA MET A 540 -9.06 -15.93 -4.75
C MET A 540 -10.09 -15.35 -3.76
N GLY A 541 -10.95 -16.17 -3.18
CA GLY A 541 -12.01 -15.71 -2.29
C GLY A 541 -13.00 -14.74 -2.95
N ALA A 542 -13.02 -14.69 -4.28
CA ALA A 542 -13.72 -13.70 -5.10
C ALA A 542 -14.89 -14.34 -5.86
N GLU A 543 -16.09 -13.81 -5.71
CA GLU A 543 -17.27 -14.31 -6.43
C GLU A 543 -17.21 -14.05 -7.95
N TYR A 544 -16.38 -13.10 -8.38
CA TYR A 544 -16.20 -12.79 -9.79
C TYR A 544 -15.15 -13.68 -10.49
N ILE A 545 -14.49 -14.61 -9.80
CA ILE A 545 -13.66 -15.65 -10.41
C ILE A 545 -14.46 -16.97 -10.41
N ASP A 546 -14.75 -17.47 -11.60
CA ASP A 546 -15.66 -18.62 -11.77
C ASP A 546 -14.96 -19.95 -11.55
N TYR A 547 -13.71 -20.07 -12.00
CA TYR A 547 -12.97 -21.34 -12.00
C TYR A 547 -11.53 -21.18 -11.51
N ILE A 548 -11.04 -22.26 -10.91
CA ILE A 548 -9.61 -22.54 -10.71
C ILE A 548 -9.25 -23.82 -11.43
N ILE A 549 -8.09 -23.86 -12.09
CA ILE A 549 -7.57 -25.06 -12.75
C ILE A 549 -6.65 -25.77 -11.76
N ALA A 550 -6.92 -27.06 -11.54
CA ALA A 550 -6.14 -27.94 -10.67
C ALA A 550 -6.16 -29.38 -11.19
N ASP A 551 -5.49 -30.30 -10.50
CA ASP A 551 -5.67 -31.75 -10.64
C ASP A 551 -6.12 -32.35 -9.30
N ARG A 552 -6.49 -33.64 -9.30
CA ARG A 552 -7.06 -34.28 -8.11
C ARG A 552 -6.05 -34.56 -7.00
N ILE A 553 -4.76 -34.63 -7.34
CA ILE A 553 -3.69 -34.80 -6.34
C ILE A 553 -3.43 -33.51 -5.62
N ALA A 554 -3.26 -32.40 -6.38
CA ALA A 554 -3.01 -31.09 -5.83
C ALA A 554 -4.23 -30.52 -5.06
N LEU A 555 -5.45 -30.74 -5.60
CA LEU A 555 -6.69 -30.28 -4.97
C LEU A 555 -7.71 -31.44 -4.92
N PRO A 556 -7.68 -32.29 -3.87
CA PRO A 556 -8.64 -33.34 -3.67
C PRO A 556 -10.10 -32.82 -3.61
N GLU A 557 -11.05 -33.65 -4.05
CA GLU A 557 -12.46 -33.24 -4.09
C GLU A 557 -13.03 -32.83 -2.71
N SER A 558 -12.50 -33.39 -1.64
CA SER A 558 -12.87 -33.07 -0.25
C SER A 558 -12.46 -31.62 0.13
N GLN A 559 -11.48 -31.03 -0.54
CA GLN A 559 -10.98 -29.69 -0.29
C GLN A 559 -11.75 -28.57 -1.06
N ARG A 560 -12.66 -28.95 -1.97
CA ARG A 560 -13.45 -27.99 -2.78
C ARG A 560 -14.22 -26.96 -1.95
N VAL A 561 -14.62 -27.32 -0.75
CA VAL A 561 -15.41 -26.47 0.15
C VAL A 561 -14.63 -25.21 0.62
N PHE A 562 -13.30 -25.24 0.50
CA PHE A 562 -12.40 -24.16 0.85
C PHE A 562 -12.00 -23.27 -0.34
N TYR A 563 -12.71 -23.40 -1.47
CA TYR A 563 -12.51 -22.59 -2.66
C TYR A 563 -13.81 -21.91 -3.07
N SER A 564 -13.75 -20.60 -3.31
CA SER A 564 -14.91 -19.87 -3.85
C SER A 564 -15.17 -20.25 -5.30
N GLU A 565 -14.14 -20.62 -6.04
CA GLU A 565 -14.16 -20.99 -7.44
C GLU A 565 -14.65 -22.45 -7.63
N LYS A 566 -15.21 -22.74 -8.79
CA LYS A 566 -15.39 -24.13 -9.22
C LYS A 566 -14.08 -24.69 -9.78
N VAL A 567 -13.79 -25.92 -9.47
CA VAL A 567 -12.53 -26.55 -9.89
C VAL A 567 -12.69 -27.24 -11.24
N ALA A 568 -11.82 -26.90 -12.18
CA ALA A 568 -11.62 -27.63 -13.43
C ALA A 568 -10.41 -28.57 -13.24
N TYR A 569 -10.70 -29.86 -13.16
CA TYR A 569 -9.71 -30.91 -12.94
C TYR A 569 -9.10 -31.38 -14.22
N LEU A 570 -7.80 -31.16 -14.40
CA LEU A 570 -7.00 -31.80 -15.43
C LEU A 570 -6.64 -33.23 -14.99
N PRO A 571 -6.50 -34.18 -15.94
CA PRO A 571 -6.35 -35.59 -15.58
C PRO A 571 -4.99 -35.94 -14.94
N ASN A 572 -3.90 -35.31 -15.35
CA ASN A 572 -2.55 -35.70 -14.96
C ASN A 572 -1.89 -34.74 -13.97
N SER A 573 -1.67 -33.48 -14.40
CA SER A 573 -1.11 -32.43 -13.58
C SER A 573 -1.68 -31.08 -14.00
N PHE A 574 -1.85 -30.16 -13.06
CA PHE A 574 -2.22 -28.78 -13.36
C PHE A 574 -1.01 -27.93 -13.76
N LEU A 575 0.20 -28.38 -13.49
CA LEU A 575 1.44 -27.78 -13.95
C LEU A 575 1.93 -28.46 -15.23
N VAL A 576 2.64 -27.70 -16.04
CA VAL A 576 3.24 -28.16 -17.30
C VAL A 576 4.74 -27.90 -17.30
N GLY A 577 5.53 -28.82 -17.85
CA GLY A 577 6.93 -28.63 -18.18
C GLY A 577 7.10 -28.46 -19.70
N ASP A 578 7.92 -27.51 -20.12
CA ASP A 578 8.24 -27.31 -21.53
C ASP A 578 9.45 -28.14 -21.94
N ARG A 579 9.29 -29.05 -22.90
CA ARG A 579 10.39 -29.84 -23.50
C ARG A 579 11.35 -29.02 -24.35
N GLY A 580 10.95 -27.84 -24.82
CA GLY A 580 11.80 -26.96 -25.63
C GLY A 580 12.96 -26.32 -24.88
N ARG A 581 13.21 -26.74 -23.67
CA ARG A 581 14.35 -26.28 -22.84
C ARG A 581 15.60 -26.99 -23.32
N GLY A 582 16.51 -26.27 -23.95
CA GLY A 582 17.82 -26.81 -24.33
C GLY A 582 18.58 -27.34 -23.12
N ALA A 583 19.18 -28.51 -23.25
CA ALA A 583 20.18 -28.95 -22.30
C ALA A 583 21.39 -28.03 -22.39
N ALA A 584 21.98 -27.61 -21.26
CA ALA A 584 23.22 -26.87 -21.31
C ALA A 584 24.40 -27.82 -21.64
N ASP A 585 25.18 -27.42 -22.61
CA ASP A 585 26.43 -28.10 -22.95
C ASP A 585 27.54 -27.84 -21.92
N SER A 586 27.26 -27.10 -20.82
CA SER A 586 28.30 -26.74 -19.83
C SER A 586 28.36 -27.77 -18.69
N ALA A 587 29.41 -28.51 -18.59
CA ALA A 587 29.70 -29.39 -17.45
C ALA A 587 30.26 -28.56 -16.29
N CYS A 588 29.43 -28.28 -15.28
CA CYS A 588 29.87 -27.77 -13.99
C CYS A 588 30.32 -28.96 -13.11
N THR A 589 31.41 -28.82 -12.38
CA THR A 589 31.89 -29.84 -11.43
C THR A 589 31.48 -29.55 -10.00
N ARG A 590 31.47 -30.55 -9.12
CA ARG A 590 31.22 -30.38 -7.68
C ARG A 590 32.18 -29.36 -7.05
N ALA A 591 33.43 -29.37 -7.43
CA ALA A 591 34.45 -28.44 -6.92
C ALA A 591 34.12 -26.98 -7.30
N GLU A 592 33.73 -26.72 -8.56
CA GLU A 592 33.32 -25.39 -9.01
C GLU A 592 32.05 -24.91 -8.32
N ALA A 593 31.17 -25.84 -7.93
CA ALA A 593 29.95 -25.57 -7.19
C ALA A 593 30.15 -25.42 -5.65
N GLY A 594 31.42 -25.57 -5.17
CA GLY A 594 31.75 -25.56 -3.74
C GLY A 594 31.25 -26.79 -2.97
N LEU A 595 30.94 -27.88 -3.67
CA LEU A 595 30.46 -29.14 -3.09
C LEU A 595 31.64 -30.06 -2.77
N PRO A 596 31.51 -30.96 -1.77
CA PRO A 596 32.54 -31.95 -1.47
C PRO A 596 32.72 -32.90 -2.64
N HIS A 597 33.97 -33.35 -2.84
CA HIS A 597 34.27 -34.30 -3.91
C HIS A 597 33.53 -35.64 -3.71
N GLU A 598 33.45 -36.11 -2.47
CA GLU A 598 32.72 -37.28 -2.05
C GLU A 598 31.62 -36.90 -1.05
N GLY A 599 30.64 -37.77 -0.87
CA GLY A 599 29.52 -37.55 0.03
C GLY A 599 28.21 -37.33 -0.71
N PHE A 600 27.14 -37.45 0.03
CA PHE A 600 25.78 -37.29 -0.49
C PHE A 600 25.33 -35.81 -0.49
N VAL A 601 24.81 -35.35 -1.62
CA VAL A 601 24.40 -33.95 -1.80
C VAL A 601 22.86 -33.90 -1.81
N PHE A 602 22.28 -33.51 -0.67
CA PHE A 602 20.90 -33.05 -0.64
C PHE A 602 20.81 -31.64 -1.19
N CYS A 603 19.75 -31.29 -1.90
CA CYS A 603 19.54 -29.90 -2.30
C CYS A 603 18.10 -29.43 -2.10
N CYS A 604 17.93 -28.13 -1.95
CA CYS A 604 16.64 -27.45 -2.03
C CYS A 604 16.82 -26.08 -2.68
N PHE A 605 16.35 -25.94 -3.92
CA PHE A 605 16.44 -24.69 -4.65
C PHE A 605 15.10 -23.93 -4.67
N ASN A 606 14.30 -24.11 -3.62
CA ASN A 606 13.12 -23.30 -3.36
C ASN A 606 13.47 -21.88 -2.91
N ASN A 607 12.50 -20.97 -3.02
CA ASN A 607 12.62 -19.68 -2.36
C ASN A 607 12.68 -19.85 -0.84
N ASN A 608 13.51 -19.07 -0.19
CA ASN A 608 13.84 -19.18 1.23
C ASN A 608 12.63 -19.08 2.16
N TYR A 609 11.63 -18.25 1.82
CA TYR A 609 10.40 -18.10 2.62
C TYR A 609 9.59 -19.41 2.78
N LYS A 610 9.89 -20.43 1.96
CA LYS A 610 9.27 -21.76 2.06
C LYS A 610 9.97 -22.67 3.05
N ILE A 611 11.16 -22.30 3.52
CA ILE A 611 11.93 -23.06 4.51
C ILE A 611 11.43 -22.62 5.89
N THR A 612 10.65 -23.51 6.53
CA THR A 612 10.15 -23.29 7.89
C THR A 612 11.09 -23.91 8.93
N PRO A 613 11.04 -23.48 10.21
CA PRO A 613 11.81 -24.11 11.28
C PRO A 613 11.63 -25.62 11.34
N ASP A 614 10.39 -26.10 11.17
CA ASP A 614 10.06 -27.54 11.24
C ASP A 614 10.73 -28.35 10.12
N VAL A 615 10.67 -27.83 8.89
CA VAL A 615 11.31 -28.47 7.74
C VAL A 615 12.83 -28.47 7.91
N PHE A 616 13.38 -27.37 8.42
CA PHE A 616 14.81 -27.25 8.67
C PHE A 616 15.28 -28.18 9.77
N GLU A 617 14.49 -28.36 10.84
CA GLU A 617 14.75 -29.33 11.91
C GLU A 617 14.89 -30.75 11.35
N ILE A 618 13.95 -31.16 10.48
CA ILE A 618 13.98 -32.45 9.79
C ILE A 618 15.27 -32.60 8.93
N TRP A 619 15.64 -31.56 8.19
CA TRP A 619 16.84 -31.59 7.37
C TRP A 619 18.11 -31.72 8.22
N MET A 620 18.19 -31.01 9.37
CA MET A 620 19.30 -31.13 10.29
C MET A 620 19.40 -32.55 10.90
N TRP A 621 18.25 -33.17 11.19
CA TRP A 621 18.22 -34.56 11.62
C TRP A 621 18.74 -35.52 10.55
N ILE A 622 18.30 -35.36 9.30
CA ILE A 622 18.77 -36.14 8.15
C ILE A 622 20.32 -36.01 8.00
N LEU A 623 20.84 -34.79 8.06
CA LEU A 623 22.27 -34.56 7.96
C LEU A 623 23.07 -35.28 9.06
N LYS A 624 22.56 -35.33 10.28
CA LYS A 624 23.20 -36.06 11.40
C LYS A 624 23.24 -37.57 11.16
N GLN A 625 22.25 -38.15 10.49
CA GLN A 625 22.17 -39.58 10.19
C GLN A 625 22.99 -39.99 8.97
N VAL A 626 23.29 -39.06 8.08
CA VAL A 626 24.07 -39.31 6.84
C VAL A 626 25.43 -38.62 6.93
N GLU A 627 26.42 -39.31 7.40
CA GLU A 627 27.78 -38.79 7.60
C GLU A 627 28.35 -38.30 6.27
N GLY A 628 29.09 -37.18 6.28
CA GLY A 628 29.70 -36.57 5.09
C GLY A 628 28.75 -35.96 4.09
N SER A 629 27.44 -35.98 4.34
CA SER A 629 26.45 -35.31 3.47
C SER A 629 26.44 -33.81 3.67
N VAL A 630 26.00 -33.11 2.64
CA VAL A 630 25.75 -31.63 2.67
C VAL A 630 24.36 -31.30 2.21
N LEU A 631 23.88 -30.12 2.64
CA LEU A 631 22.63 -29.54 2.16
C LEU A 631 22.95 -28.31 1.29
N TRP A 632 22.59 -28.37 0.03
CA TRP A 632 22.86 -27.35 -0.97
C TRP A 632 21.63 -26.48 -1.22
N LEU A 633 21.71 -25.21 -0.82
CA LEU A 633 20.60 -24.25 -0.80
C LEU A 633 20.86 -23.08 -1.76
N VAL A 634 19.81 -22.32 -2.11
CA VAL A 634 19.98 -21.06 -2.85
C VAL A 634 20.60 -20.01 -1.93
N GLY A 635 21.71 -19.42 -2.36
CA GLY A 635 22.42 -18.35 -1.68
C GLY A 635 22.19 -16.97 -2.29
N GLY A 636 23.05 -16.03 -1.89
CA GLY A 636 23.07 -14.66 -2.39
C GLY A 636 22.37 -13.64 -1.49
N VAL A 637 21.98 -14.03 -0.27
CA VAL A 637 21.47 -13.14 0.78
C VAL A 637 22.27 -13.41 2.06
N PRO A 638 23.28 -12.57 2.39
CA PRO A 638 24.22 -12.85 3.50
C PRO A 638 23.52 -13.09 4.85
N THR A 639 22.53 -12.28 5.21
CA THR A 639 21.80 -12.42 6.46
C THR A 639 21.03 -13.74 6.54
N MET A 640 20.39 -14.17 5.45
CA MET A 640 19.71 -15.46 5.39
C MET A 640 20.72 -16.63 5.55
N GLU A 641 21.86 -16.56 4.87
CA GLU A 641 22.91 -17.59 4.98
C GLU A 641 23.45 -17.65 6.41
N HIS A 642 23.69 -16.50 7.04
CA HIS A 642 24.09 -16.40 8.44
C HIS A 642 23.06 -17.02 9.38
N ASN A 643 21.78 -16.68 9.20
CA ASN A 643 20.69 -17.20 10.04
C ASN A 643 20.57 -18.72 9.92
N LEU A 644 20.60 -19.27 8.69
CA LEU A 644 20.54 -20.72 8.49
C LEU A 644 21.77 -21.44 9.06
N ARG A 645 22.99 -20.88 8.96
CA ARG A 645 24.19 -21.44 9.59
C ARG A 645 24.08 -21.42 11.11
N SER A 646 23.57 -20.33 11.67
CA SER A 646 23.34 -20.21 13.11
C SER A 646 22.33 -21.23 13.61
N GLU A 647 21.23 -21.40 12.87
CA GLU A 647 20.19 -22.39 13.18
C GLU A 647 20.70 -23.83 13.03
N ALA A 648 21.57 -24.12 12.07
CA ALA A 648 22.21 -25.44 11.95
C ALA A 648 23.15 -25.72 13.14
N ALA A 649 23.98 -24.76 13.53
CA ALA A 649 24.87 -24.87 14.68
C ALA A 649 24.05 -25.05 15.99
N ALA A 650 22.97 -24.32 16.18
CA ALA A 650 22.09 -24.48 17.34
C ALA A 650 21.47 -25.88 17.43
N ARG A 651 21.26 -26.54 16.29
CA ARG A 651 20.80 -27.92 16.18
C ARG A 651 21.92 -28.96 16.19
N GLY A 652 23.16 -28.55 16.41
CA GLY A 652 24.33 -29.43 16.50
C GLY A 652 24.75 -30.03 15.15
N VAL A 653 24.54 -29.29 14.07
CA VAL A 653 25.07 -29.61 12.72
C VAL A 653 26.15 -28.59 12.39
N ASP A 654 27.30 -29.06 11.87
CA ASP A 654 28.34 -28.15 11.42
C ASP A 654 27.84 -27.25 10.30
N ALA A 655 27.94 -25.93 10.49
CA ALA A 655 27.47 -24.90 9.57
C ALA A 655 28.09 -25.01 8.16
N GLU A 656 29.29 -25.57 8.02
CA GLU A 656 29.94 -25.78 6.74
C GLU A 656 29.29 -26.90 5.89
N ARG A 657 28.42 -27.69 6.50
CA ARG A 657 27.58 -28.67 5.78
C ARG A 657 26.40 -27.99 5.04
N LEU A 658 26.15 -26.69 5.27
CA LEU A 658 25.25 -25.89 4.46
C LEU A 658 26.04 -25.17 3.36
N VAL A 659 25.88 -25.63 2.12
CA VAL A 659 26.50 -25.05 0.94
C VAL A 659 25.49 -24.13 0.26
N PHE A 660 25.91 -22.92 -0.14
CA PHE A 660 25.02 -21.94 -0.75
C PHE A 660 25.37 -21.68 -2.21
N ALA A 661 24.43 -21.94 -3.09
CA ALA A 661 24.55 -21.79 -4.53
C ALA A 661 24.18 -20.38 -4.99
N GLN A 662 25.04 -19.73 -5.74
CA GLN A 662 24.68 -18.48 -6.40
C GLN A 662 23.61 -18.69 -7.47
N ARG A 663 22.84 -17.66 -7.77
CA ARG A 663 21.86 -17.67 -8.85
C ARG A 663 22.60 -17.70 -10.19
N LEU A 664 22.19 -18.59 -11.08
CA LEU A 664 22.76 -18.77 -12.41
C LEU A 664 21.68 -18.56 -13.48
N PRO A 665 22.08 -18.23 -14.71
CA PRO A 665 21.21 -18.36 -15.88
C PRO A 665 20.65 -19.76 -15.99
N LEU A 666 19.51 -19.90 -16.69
CA LEU A 666 18.76 -21.16 -16.71
C LEU A 666 19.54 -22.37 -17.21
N PRO A 667 20.32 -22.30 -18.30
CA PRO A 667 21.04 -23.46 -18.79
C PRO A 667 22.05 -23.99 -17.74
N GLU A 668 22.84 -23.08 -17.14
CA GLU A 668 23.81 -23.44 -16.10
C GLU A 668 23.13 -23.90 -14.80
N TYR A 669 21.98 -23.30 -14.45
CA TYR A 669 21.15 -23.74 -13.33
C TYR A 669 20.66 -25.19 -13.54
N GLN A 670 20.20 -25.54 -14.72
CA GLN A 670 19.75 -26.89 -15.02
C GLN A 670 20.91 -27.91 -15.02
N ALA A 671 22.06 -27.56 -15.62
CA ALA A 671 23.23 -28.43 -15.63
C ALA A 671 23.72 -28.78 -14.21
N ARG A 672 23.74 -27.79 -13.31
CA ARG A 672 24.21 -28.04 -11.93
C ARG A 672 23.28 -28.92 -11.10
N LEU A 673 21.97 -29.03 -11.43
CA LEU A 673 21.06 -29.92 -10.72
C LEU A 673 21.52 -31.39 -10.75
N GLY A 674 22.22 -31.79 -11.81
CA GLY A 674 22.83 -33.12 -11.93
C GLY A 674 23.96 -33.41 -10.93
N LEU A 675 24.48 -32.40 -10.21
CA LEU A 675 25.48 -32.57 -9.17
C LEU A 675 24.91 -33.01 -7.82
N ALA A 676 23.61 -32.81 -7.62
CA ALA A 676 22.89 -33.25 -6.43
C ALA A 676 22.41 -34.71 -6.57
N ASP A 677 22.15 -35.32 -5.42
CA ASP A 677 21.70 -36.71 -5.37
C ASP A 677 20.20 -36.83 -5.09
N LEU A 678 19.63 -35.91 -4.26
CA LEU A 678 18.24 -35.89 -3.89
C LEU A 678 17.79 -34.45 -3.60
N PHE A 679 16.66 -34.05 -4.19
CA PHE A 679 15.99 -32.79 -3.86
C PHE A 679 15.06 -32.99 -2.67
N LEU A 680 15.27 -32.24 -1.60
CA LEU A 680 14.41 -32.20 -0.41
C LEU A 680 13.37 -31.06 -0.55
N ASP A 681 12.12 -31.41 -0.62
CA ASP A 681 11.02 -30.45 -0.77
C ASP A 681 10.57 -29.85 0.56
N THR A 682 9.95 -28.69 0.49
CA THR A 682 9.46 -27.88 1.63
C THR A 682 7.97 -28.07 1.89
N LEU A 683 7.51 -27.79 3.13
CA LEU A 683 6.12 -27.74 3.55
C LEU A 683 5.98 -26.58 4.57
N PRO A 684 4.85 -25.82 4.58
CA PRO A 684 3.55 -26.03 3.93
C PRO A 684 3.49 -25.64 2.44
N TYR A 685 4.54 -25.04 1.88
CA TYR A 685 4.57 -24.63 0.49
C TYR A 685 5.61 -25.43 -0.30
N ASN A 686 5.16 -26.42 -1.07
CA ASN A 686 6.01 -27.25 -1.89
C ASN A 686 6.71 -26.50 -3.04
N ALA A 687 7.72 -27.14 -3.60
CA ALA A 687 8.32 -26.77 -4.87
C ALA A 687 7.34 -27.08 -6.04
N GLY A 688 7.11 -26.08 -6.88
CA GLY A 688 6.43 -26.26 -8.17
C GLY A 688 7.47 -26.29 -9.29
N ALA A 689 7.85 -25.12 -9.79
CA ALA A 689 8.83 -24.99 -10.86
C ALA A 689 10.19 -25.62 -10.53
N ALA A 690 10.70 -25.42 -9.30
CA ALA A 690 11.99 -25.99 -8.88
C ALA A 690 11.97 -27.54 -8.85
N ALA A 691 10.84 -28.15 -8.40
CA ALA A 691 10.68 -29.60 -8.47
C ALA A 691 10.56 -30.10 -9.92
N GLY A 692 9.82 -29.38 -10.77
CA GLY A 692 9.74 -29.69 -12.19
C GLY A 692 11.08 -29.61 -12.90
N ASP A 693 11.90 -28.60 -12.57
CA ASP A 693 13.27 -28.46 -13.11
C ASP A 693 14.21 -29.59 -12.61
N ALA A 694 14.08 -29.97 -11.31
CA ALA A 694 14.83 -31.10 -10.75
C ALA A 694 14.48 -32.42 -11.45
N LEU A 695 13.20 -32.75 -11.57
CA LEU A 695 12.73 -33.95 -12.27
C LEU A 695 13.20 -33.96 -13.73
N TRP A 696 13.11 -32.84 -14.45
CA TRP A 696 13.62 -32.73 -15.82
C TRP A 696 15.11 -33.00 -15.94
N ALA A 697 15.88 -32.59 -14.94
CA ALA A 697 17.34 -32.87 -14.88
C ALA A 697 17.70 -34.29 -14.42
N GLY A 698 16.71 -35.16 -14.22
CA GLY A 698 16.92 -36.53 -13.72
C GLY A 698 17.18 -36.61 -12.22
N LEU A 699 16.95 -35.53 -11.47
CA LEU A 699 17.15 -35.47 -10.03
C LEU A 699 15.84 -35.85 -9.31
N PRO A 700 15.84 -36.95 -8.50
CA PRO A 700 14.68 -37.33 -7.71
C PRO A 700 14.28 -36.25 -6.70
N VAL A 701 12.98 -36.07 -6.52
CA VAL A 701 12.37 -35.12 -5.55
C VAL A 701 11.66 -35.93 -4.49
N LEU A 702 12.01 -35.71 -3.22
CA LEU A 702 11.30 -36.26 -2.07
C LEU A 702 10.39 -35.18 -1.49
N THR A 703 9.10 -35.46 -1.36
CA THR A 703 8.11 -34.51 -0.83
C THR A 703 7.28 -35.10 0.30
N ARG A 704 6.76 -34.20 1.15
CA ARG A 704 5.70 -34.50 2.09
C ARG A 704 4.42 -33.81 1.65
N SER A 705 3.33 -34.57 1.54
CA SER A 705 2.02 -34.07 1.15
C SER A 705 1.36 -33.33 2.32
N GLY A 706 0.85 -32.13 2.06
CA GLY A 706 0.08 -31.33 3.02
C GLY A 706 -1.42 -31.32 2.74
N ASP A 707 -2.12 -30.36 3.38
CA ASP A 707 -3.58 -30.23 3.31
C ASP A 707 -4.06 -29.14 2.34
N THR A 708 -3.15 -28.39 1.73
CA THR A 708 -3.44 -27.28 0.83
C THR A 708 -2.92 -27.57 -0.58
N LEU A 709 -3.43 -26.85 -1.58
CA LEU A 709 -2.94 -26.97 -2.96
C LEU A 709 -1.42 -26.72 -3.04
N THR A 710 -0.92 -25.71 -2.34
CA THR A 710 0.52 -25.41 -2.24
C THR A 710 1.31 -26.56 -1.62
N GLY A 711 0.77 -27.21 -0.59
CA GLY A 711 1.42 -28.32 0.11
C GLY A 711 1.27 -29.68 -0.58
N ARG A 712 0.61 -29.73 -1.75
CA ARG A 712 0.41 -30.94 -2.56
C ARG A 712 0.96 -30.80 -3.98
N THR A 713 1.57 -29.67 -4.29
CA THR A 713 2.04 -29.38 -5.64
C THR A 713 3.10 -30.38 -6.12
N ALA A 714 4.11 -30.67 -5.31
CA ALA A 714 5.14 -31.63 -5.70
C ALA A 714 4.62 -33.07 -5.77
N ALA A 715 3.63 -33.44 -4.96
CA ALA A 715 2.95 -34.72 -5.08
C ALA A 715 2.25 -34.88 -6.43
N SER A 716 1.62 -33.83 -6.95
CA SER A 716 1.05 -33.81 -8.30
C SER A 716 2.13 -34.08 -9.37
N LEU A 717 3.28 -33.39 -9.28
CA LEU A 717 4.37 -33.58 -10.24
C LEU A 717 4.92 -35.02 -10.21
N LEU A 718 5.12 -35.56 -9.01
CA LEU A 718 5.64 -36.94 -8.83
C LEU A 718 4.67 -37.97 -9.39
N ASN A 719 3.37 -37.81 -9.19
CA ASN A 719 2.38 -38.70 -9.84
C ASN A 719 2.43 -38.58 -11.37
N ALA A 720 2.63 -37.35 -11.90
CA ALA A 720 2.67 -37.15 -13.34
C ALA A 720 3.97 -37.68 -14.02
N VAL A 721 4.99 -38.01 -13.24
CA VAL A 721 6.21 -38.74 -13.70
C VAL A 721 6.27 -40.16 -13.19
N ASP A 722 5.17 -40.69 -12.62
CA ASP A 722 5.04 -42.03 -12.07
C ASP A 722 6.09 -42.41 -11.01
N LEU A 723 6.31 -41.49 -10.05
CA LEU A 723 7.16 -41.71 -8.88
C LEU A 723 6.39 -41.48 -7.55
N PRO A 724 5.21 -42.13 -7.35
CA PRO A 724 4.41 -41.92 -6.15
C PRO A 724 5.09 -42.36 -4.85
N GLU A 725 6.08 -43.28 -4.94
CA GLU A 725 6.86 -43.77 -3.80
C GLU A 725 7.72 -42.71 -3.14
N LEU A 726 7.96 -41.56 -3.78
CA LEU A 726 8.67 -40.39 -3.21
C LEU A 726 7.72 -39.38 -2.54
N ILE A 727 6.44 -39.71 -2.44
CA ILE A 727 5.44 -38.89 -1.73
C ILE A 727 5.27 -39.49 -0.34
N THR A 728 5.52 -38.72 0.69
CA THR A 728 5.36 -39.12 2.09
C THR A 728 4.23 -38.34 2.75
N GLU A 729 3.67 -38.86 3.83
CA GLU A 729 2.57 -38.22 4.55
C GLU A 729 3.00 -37.65 5.92
N THR A 730 4.01 -38.29 6.53
CA THR A 730 4.48 -37.89 7.86
C THR A 730 5.94 -37.45 7.83
N PRO A 731 6.39 -36.63 8.82
CA PRO A 731 7.79 -36.26 8.97
C PRO A 731 8.70 -37.48 9.06
N GLN A 732 8.30 -38.50 9.81
CA GLN A 732 9.07 -39.72 10.02
C GLN A 732 9.24 -40.53 8.74
N GLN A 733 8.21 -40.61 7.90
CA GLN A 733 8.32 -41.24 6.56
C GLN A 733 9.29 -40.47 5.67
N TYR A 734 9.24 -39.13 5.70
CA TYR A 734 10.11 -38.26 4.91
C TYR A 734 11.58 -38.44 5.33
N GLU A 735 11.86 -38.40 6.64
CA GLU A 735 13.19 -38.66 7.20
C GLU A 735 13.72 -40.03 6.81
N ALA A 736 12.93 -41.07 7.07
CA ALA A 736 13.31 -42.45 6.78
C ALA A 736 13.61 -42.66 5.29
N MET A 737 12.80 -42.08 4.40
CA MET A 737 13.02 -42.19 2.95
C MET A 737 14.29 -41.45 2.53
N ALA A 738 14.52 -40.22 3.02
CA ALA A 738 15.73 -39.47 2.72
C ALA A 738 17.00 -40.22 3.14
N ILE A 739 17.02 -40.78 4.36
CA ILE A 739 18.13 -41.56 4.91
C ILE A 739 18.31 -42.85 4.09
N THR A 740 17.22 -43.54 3.76
CA THR A 740 17.27 -44.78 2.95
C THR A 740 17.92 -44.51 1.60
N LEU A 741 17.47 -43.45 0.88
CA LEU A 741 18.01 -43.12 -0.44
C LEU A 741 19.49 -42.67 -0.36
N ALA A 742 19.89 -42.06 0.75
CA ALA A 742 21.27 -41.60 0.93
C ALA A 742 22.22 -42.76 1.35
N THR A 743 21.76 -43.75 2.09
CA THR A 743 22.58 -44.83 2.64
C THR A 743 22.50 -46.12 1.83
N GLN A 744 21.56 -46.23 0.90
CA GLN A 744 21.35 -47.40 0.07
C GLN A 744 21.50 -47.03 -1.43
N PRO A 745 22.71 -46.99 -2.00
CA PRO A 745 22.96 -46.53 -3.38
C PRO A 745 22.13 -47.32 -4.44
N ALA A 746 21.87 -48.60 -4.21
CA ALA A 746 21.05 -49.41 -5.12
C ALA A 746 19.62 -48.88 -5.22
N ARG A 747 19.03 -48.44 -4.07
CA ARG A 747 17.66 -47.91 -4.03
C ARG A 747 17.59 -46.55 -4.73
N LEU A 748 18.56 -45.69 -4.55
CA LEU A 748 18.65 -44.41 -5.27
C LEU A 748 18.81 -44.66 -6.79
N ALA A 749 19.65 -45.60 -7.17
CA ALA A 749 19.85 -45.98 -8.58
C ALA A 749 18.56 -46.49 -9.24
N GLU A 750 17.78 -47.32 -8.54
CA GLU A 750 16.46 -47.76 -9.01
C GLU A 750 15.50 -46.59 -9.28
N VAL A 751 15.44 -45.62 -8.33
CA VAL A 751 14.59 -44.43 -8.48
C VAL A 751 15.06 -43.55 -9.64
N LYS A 752 16.37 -43.32 -9.77
CA LYS A 752 16.96 -42.53 -10.87
C LYS A 752 16.69 -43.20 -12.21
N GLN A 753 16.87 -44.52 -12.32
CA GLN A 753 16.59 -45.29 -13.52
C GLN A 753 15.10 -45.23 -13.89
N LYS A 754 14.17 -45.35 -12.91
CA LYS A 754 12.75 -45.23 -13.14
C LYS A 754 12.39 -43.85 -13.66
N LEU A 755 12.95 -42.77 -13.06
CA LEU A 755 12.74 -41.42 -13.53
C LEU A 755 13.22 -41.24 -14.97
N GLU A 756 14.44 -41.71 -15.29
CA GLU A 756 15.03 -41.60 -16.62
C GLU A 756 14.18 -42.32 -17.68
N MET A 757 13.66 -43.51 -17.37
CA MET A 757 12.76 -44.27 -18.27
C MET A 757 11.39 -43.55 -18.48
N ASN A 758 10.89 -42.89 -17.44
CA ASN A 758 9.57 -42.24 -17.48
C ASN A 758 9.61 -40.86 -18.15
N LEU A 759 10.71 -40.09 -18.02
CA LEU A 759 10.83 -38.72 -18.54
C LEU A 759 10.40 -38.57 -20.01
N PRO A 760 10.74 -39.44 -20.96
CA PRO A 760 10.35 -39.29 -22.36
C PRO A 760 8.84 -39.37 -22.60
N VAL A 761 8.10 -40.09 -21.75
CA VAL A 761 6.67 -40.40 -21.90
C VAL A 761 5.81 -39.72 -20.82
N ALA A 762 6.42 -39.08 -19.82
CA ALA A 762 5.71 -38.49 -18.71
C ALA A 762 4.72 -37.40 -19.15
N PRO A 763 3.48 -37.44 -18.71
CA PRO A 763 2.47 -36.42 -19.00
C PRO A 763 2.89 -35.02 -18.55
N LEU A 764 3.73 -34.87 -17.51
CA LEU A 764 4.21 -33.61 -17.00
C LEU A 764 4.95 -32.78 -18.06
N PHE A 765 5.65 -33.47 -18.96
CA PHE A 765 6.49 -32.85 -20.00
C PHE A 765 5.89 -32.98 -21.41
N ASP A 766 4.68 -33.53 -21.53
CA ASP A 766 3.93 -33.57 -22.80
C ASP A 766 3.06 -32.30 -22.95
N THR A 767 3.69 -31.23 -23.41
CA THR A 767 3.05 -29.94 -23.59
C THR A 767 1.82 -30.00 -24.52
N LYS A 768 1.84 -30.86 -25.56
CA LYS A 768 0.71 -31.03 -26.47
C LYS A 768 -0.47 -31.73 -25.80
N LEU A 769 -0.20 -32.76 -25.02
CA LEU A 769 -1.23 -33.42 -24.21
C LEU A 769 -1.83 -32.46 -23.19
N PHE A 770 -1.00 -31.74 -22.48
CA PHE A 770 -1.42 -30.74 -21.53
C PHE A 770 -2.32 -29.67 -22.17
N THR A 771 -1.92 -29.14 -23.35
CA THR A 771 -2.70 -28.11 -24.06
C THR A 771 -4.08 -28.66 -24.45
N ARG A 772 -4.16 -29.88 -24.93
CA ARG A 772 -5.46 -30.53 -25.20
C ARG A 772 -6.35 -30.62 -23.96
N HIS A 773 -5.78 -30.92 -22.80
CA HIS A 773 -6.57 -31.03 -21.57
C HIS A 773 -7.06 -29.64 -21.10
N ILE A 774 -6.24 -28.59 -21.16
CA ILE A 774 -6.67 -27.25 -20.78
C ILE A 774 -7.71 -26.71 -21.76
N GLU A 775 -7.56 -27.00 -23.05
CA GLU A 775 -8.56 -26.65 -24.07
C GLU A 775 -9.89 -27.37 -23.83
N ALA A 776 -9.86 -28.67 -23.48
CA ALA A 776 -11.07 -29.39 -23.11
C ALA A 776 -11.77 -28.78 -21.89
N ALA A 777 -11.00 -28.28 -20.90
CA ALA A 777 -11.57 -27.53 -19.78
C ALA A 777 -12.24 -26.24 -20.26
N TYR A 778 -11.59 -25.48 -21.12
CA TYR A 778 -12.15 -24.23 -21.67
C TYR A 778 -13.40 -24.48 -22.52
N ILE A 779 -13.42 -25.52 -23.32
CA ILE A 779 -14.60 -25.90 -24.09
C ILE A 779 -15.76 -26.24 -23.16
N ALA A 780 -15.53 -27.04 -22.13
CA ALA A 780 -16.57 -27.40 -21.17
C ALA A 780 -17.12 -26.20 -20.39
N MET A 781 -16.24 -25.24 -20.04
CA MET A 781 -16.65 -23.95 -19.43
C MET A 781 -17.52 -23.14 -20.39
N HIS A 782 -17.07 -23.00 -21.64
CA HIS A 782 -17.76 -22.23 -22.68
C HIS A 782 -19.11 -22.85 -23.05
N GLU A 783 -19.19 -24.16 -23.31
CA GLU A 783 -20.42 -24.88 -23.62
C GLU A 783 -21.45 -24.72 -22.49
N ARG A 784 -20.98 -24.85 -21.24
CA ARG A 784 -21.83 -24.65 -20.05
C ARG A 784 -22.39 -23.23 -20.00
N HIS A 785 -21.56 -22.25 -20.25
CA HIS A 785 -21.96 -20.83 -20.31
C HIS A 785 -22.96 -20.59 -21.45
N GLN A 786 -22.69 -21.11 -22.67
CA GLN A 786 -23.59 -20.98 -23.83
C GLN A 786 -24.95 -21.65 -23.58
N SER A 787 -24.97 -22.70 -22.78
CA SER A 787 -26.22 -23.36 -22.36
C SER A 787 -26.97 -22.59 -21.25
N GLY A 788 -26.43 -21.48 -20.78
CA GLY A 788 -27.03 -20.67 -19.69
C GLY A 788 -26.95 -21.32 -18.31
N LEU A 789 -26.07 -22.29 -18.12
CA LEU A 789 -25.85 -22.96 -16.85
C LEU A 789 -24.80 -22.23 -16.01
N PRO A 790 -24.96 -22.13 -14.68
CA PRO A 790 -23.96 -21.51 -13.80
C PRO A 790 -22.69 -22.36 -13.75
N PRO A 791 -21.54 -21.77 -13.34
CA PRO A 791 -20.30 -22.51 -13.17
C PRO A 791 -20.47 -23.75 -12.28
N ALA A 792 -19.85 -24.87 -12.67
CA ALA A 792 -19.83 -26.12 -11.90
C ALA A 792 -18.46 -26.80 -12.04
N HIS A 793 -18.12 -27.70 -11.09
CA HIS A 793 -16.87 -28.46 -11.20
C HIS A 793 -16.83 -29.26 -12.49
N ILE A 794 -15.69 -29.21 -13.17
CA ILE A 794 -15.44 -29.90 -14.45
C ILE A 794 -14.41 -31.01 -14.22
N ARG A 795 -14.59 -32.15 -14.86
CA ARG A 795 -13.60 -33.21 -14.93
C ARG A 795 -13.22 -33.41 -16.39
N VAL A 796 -12.00 -33.05 -16.72
CA VAL A 796 -11.48 -33.30 -18.05
C VAL A 796 -11.14 -34.80 -18.17
N PRO A 797 -11.61 -35.51 -19.20
CA PRO A 797 -11.19 -36.90 -19.42
C PRO A 797 -9.74 -37.01 -19.86
N ASN A 798 -9.12 -38.19 -19.68
CA ASN A 798 -7.79 -38.49 -20.17
C ASN A 798 -7.72 -38.46 -21.71
#